data_0d037bcc3d0423f21272d1e7bbdb6357
#
_entry.id   0d037bcc3d0423f21272d1e7bbdb6357
#
_cell.length_a   1.000
_cell.length_b   1.000
_cell.length_c   1.000
_cell.angle_alpha   90.00
_cell.angle_beta   90.00
_cell.angle_gamma   90.00
#
_symmetry.space_group_name_H-M   'P 1'
#
loop_
_entity.id
_entity.type
_entity.pdbx_description
1 polymer ?
#
loop_
_entity_poly.entity_id
_entity_poly.type
_entity_poly.pdbx_seq_one_letter_code
_entity_poly.pdbx_strand_id
1 'polypeptide(L)'
;MGRLAWSQLRFRTTRAIALLVGLLLATTAFTVLTAASRTAQLRTVGTVTAHFKPAYDILVRPEGARTALETQTGTVQPNFLSGIYGGITMAQYHDIAQIPGVQVAAPIAMVGYALLTSQLSFPLPAADLSRPGRQLYRVTTTWTSQDGTSRVTQPPSYLYITPQRLELPKGLHIIGAAGSITQTVNQTERGPDGKSVAICPGNAALSPGGDPFGVAAQSDCTAWSKVNGYGPGRDFSRANPRYDVSWVIPVLIAAVDPVAEAKLDGLNHAVISGHYLPEDTRDAGGTGTFPVLASSVSGLDESAVTQLAALTAPASPPSMTVPWMTRRVTASSQVISTSTTTARQAYQQLLAALAVKGSAGPAVGGTVMYAGKNQSNGPVGVEAYWSVGPTSYRRSRSGALIAQLTYNPASAWYAGGAQDVSMDDEDNQYRKVSVHAPALSTFTSVAASPQLAGIFNPAKIKAFDPLSAVPLGAYEPVVAAPATAASRKALHGRDLLPNANLGGYVSQPVDLITSLSALPALQNQGYYGSGVHARDPISVIRVRVAGVTGPNPVSLARIREVAQQIEVRTHLDVDIVAGSSPSPTTIDLPAGKFGQPALTLSEDWVKKGVAVAILTAIDKNSLVLFVLILIVCVLFVANSASAAIRARRRELGVLACLGWTRPRLFTAVLGELAAIGLAAGLAGAAAALPLSSALGLHASPGRAALAVPIAVAVALLAGLAPAWLAASAEPVASVRPPVLAVRRARQPGGITALAAVNVLRTPGRALVGAISLAIGVTALTILAALTFAFRGVLVGSLLGNAVAVQVRGVDYVAVIATVALGVLAVADVVFLNIRERAPELATLRAFGWSESALGRLVITEGTLIGLTGSLAGAALGLAAAASFAGQLPAALYLIAAAAVTTGVLVTTGSALLPAQALRHLPAAHLLAEE
;
A
#
# COMPACT_ATOMS: atom_id res chain seq x y z
N MET A 1 28.67 -6.72 -60.18
CA MET A 1 27.65 -7.13 -59.18
C MET A 1 26.56 -6.09 -59.04
N GLY A 2 26.83 -4.81 -58.70
CA GLY A 2 25.76 -3.80 -58.48
C GLY A 2 24.88 -3.51 -59.71
N ARG A 3 25.42 -3.47 -60.93
CA ARG A 3 24.62 -3.27 -62.12
C ARG A 3 23.67 -4.43 -62.41
N LEU A 4 24.04 -5.64 -62.08
CA LEU A 4 23.18 -6.84 -62.27
C LEU A 4 22.06 -6.84 -61.24
N ALA A 5 22.34 -6.54 -60.00
CA ALA A 5 21.31 -6.39 -58.95
C ALA A 5 20.31 -5.27 -59.26
N TRP A 6 20.80 -4.13 -59.77
CA TRP A 6 19.94 -3.02 -60.15
C TRP A 6 19.07 -3.33 -61.37
N SER A 7 19.61 -4.01 -62.40
CA SER A 7 18.80 -4.39 -63.58
C SER A 7 17.71 -5.38 -63.21
N GLN A 8 17.99 -6.31 -62.28
CA GLN A 8 17.01 -7.29 -61.86
C GLN A 8 15.89 -6.67 -60.99
N LEU A 9 16.20 -5.74 -60.14
CA LEU A 9 15.22 -4.95 -59.36
C LEU A 9 14.29 -4.13 -60.29
N ARG A 10 14.81 -3.61 -61.40
CA ARG A 10 14.08 -2.78 -62.38
C ARG A 10 13.14 -3.59 -63.28
N PHE A 11 13.52 -4.80 -63.69
CA PHE A 11 12.71 -5.60 -64.60
C PHE A 11 11.70 -6.56 -63.93
N ARG A 12 11.74 -6.75 -62.58
CA ARG A 12 10.85 -7.64 -61.81
C ARG A 12 10.25 -6.95 -60.58
N THR A 13 9.61 -5.82 -60.81
CA THR A 13 9.11 -4.90 -59.78
C THR A 13 8.14 -5.57 -58.84
N THR A 14 7.23 -6.41 -59.29
CA THR A 14 6.17 -7.03 -58.43
C THR A 14 6.71 -7.90 -57.31
N ARG A 15 7.80 -8.63 -57.54
CA ARG A 15 8.40 -9.52 -56.51
C ARG A 15 9.32 -8.76 -55.54
N ALA A 16 10.11 -7.84 -56.10
CA ALA A 16 10.93 -6.94 -55.31
C ALA A 16 10.07 -6.07 -54.39
N ILE A 17 8.92 -5.59 -54.87
CA ILE A 17 7.93 -4.86 -54.10
C ILE A 17 7.34 -5.72 -52.99
N ALA A 18 6.97 -6.98 -53.24
CA ALA A 18 6.44 -7.86 -52.17
C ALA A 18 7.46 -8.08 -51.02
N LEU A 19 8.72 -8.35 -51.35
CA LEU A 19 9.81 -8.46 -50.36
C LEU A 19 10.07 -7.14 -49.65
N LEU A 20 10.07 -6.03 -50.39
CA LEU A 20 10.29 -4.68 -49.85
C LEU A 20 9.13 -4.30 -48.91
N VAL A 21 7.88 -4.56 -49.31
CA VAL A 21 6.70 -4.28 -48.44
C VAL A 21 6.73 -5.13 -47.18
N GLY A 22 7.06 -6.42 -47.29
CA GLY A 22 7.16 -7.29 -46.10
C GLY A 22 8.26 -6.83 -45.16
N LEU A 23 9.44 -6.49 -45.70
CA LEU A 23 10.54 -6.00 -44.87
C LEU A 23 10.27 -4.59 -44.32
N LEU A 24 9.58 -3.75 -45.08
CA LEU A 24 9.12 -2.43 -44.68
C LEU A 24 8.17 -2.54 -43.49
N LEU A 25 7.17 -3.42 -43.58
CA LEU A 25 6.22 -3.67 -42.47
C LEU A 25 6.95 -4.17 -41.24
N ALA A 26 7.86 -5.12 -41.39
CA ALA A 26 8.65 -5.65 -40.27
C ALA A 26 9.52 -4.57 -39.62
N THR A 27 10.20 -3.74 -40.41
CA THR A 27 11.08 -2.67 -39.91
C THR A 27 10.30 -1.50 -39.28
N THR A 28 9.18 -1.13 -39.89
CA THR A 28 8.29 -0.10 -39.32
C THR A 28 7.69 -0.56 -37.99
N ALA A 29 7.18 -1.80 -37.96
CA ALA A 29 6.65 -2.39 -36.73
C ALA A 29 7.72 -2.47 -35.62
N PHE A 30 8.92 -2.92 -35.97
CA PHE A 30 10.07 -2.96 -35.06
C PHE A 30 10.41 -1.57 -34.51
N THR A 31 10.46 -0.56 -35.36
CA THR A 31 10.81 0.80 -34.93
C THR A 31 9.73 1.42 -34.04
N VAL A 32 8.45 1.25 -34.38
CA VAL A 32 7.32 1.71 -33.58
C VAL A 32 7.28 1.00 -32.24
N LEU A 33 7.52 -0.31 -32.22
CA LEU A 33 7.54 -1.07 -30.97
C LEU A 33 8.70 -0.70 -30.06
N THR A 34 9.88 -0.47 -30.62
CA THR A 34 11.01 0.01 -29.80
C THR A 34 10.77 1.44 -29.29
N ALA A 35 10.12 2.31 -30.06
CA ALA A 35 9.71 3.63 -29.61
C ALA A 35 8.63 3.53 -28.51
N ALA A 36 7.66 2.64 -28.65
CA ALA A 36 6.60 2.40 -27.69
C ALA A 36 7.15 1.87 -26.35
N SER A 37 7.98 0.82 -26.40
CA SER A 37 8.65 0.26 -25.23
C SER A 37 9.48 1.33 -24.49
N ARG A 38 10.22 2.15 -25.25
CA ARG A 38 11.04 3.22 -24.66
C ARG A 38 10.19 4.34 -24.05
N THR A 39 9.09 4.71 -24.69
CA THR A 39 8.18 5.73 -24.13
C THR A 39 7.56 5.23 -22.83
N ALA A 40 7.15 3.97 -22.76
CA ALA A 40 6.67 3.36 -21.53
C ALA A 40 7.75 3.32 -20.46
N GLN A 41 8.95 2.90 -20.81
CA GLN A 41 10.09 2.90 -19.88
C GLN A 41 10.37 4.31 -19.33
N LEU A 42 10.43 5.33 -20.18
CA LEU A 42 10.68 6.71 -19.75
C LEU A 42 9.56 7.25 -18.84
N ARG A 43 8.30 6.99 -19.18
CA ARG A 43 7.15 7.39 -18.33
C ARG A 43 7.21 6.68 -16.99
N THR A 44 7.44 5.37 -16.98
CA THR A 44 7.53 4.61 -15.73
C THR A 44 8.73 5.03 -14.90
N VAL A 45 9.91 5.18 -15.50
CA VAL A 45 11.09 5.68 -14.78
C VAL A 45 10.82 7.08 -14.25
N GLY A 46 10.14 7.94 -15.02
CA GLY A 46 9.74 9.27 -14.56
C GLY A 46 8.82 9.21 -13.34
N THR A 47 7.75 8.41 -13.39
CA THR A 47 6.83 8.22 -12.26
C THR A 47 7.55 7.62 -11.05
N VAL A 48 8.32 6.55 -11.23
CA VAL A 48 9.08 5.93 -10.14
C VAL A 48 10.11 6.92 -9.54
N THR A 49 10.76 7.73 -10.37
CA THR A 49 11.75 8.71 -9.90
C THR A 49 11.08 9.85 -9.13
N ALA A 50 9.93 10.32 -9.60
CA ALA A 50 9.16 11.37 -8.92
C ALA A 50 8.70 10.93 -7.51
N HIS A 51 8.36 9.64 -7.35
CA HIS A 51 7.86 9.07 -6.09
C HIS A 51 8.88 8.15 -5.39
N PHE A 52 10.18 8.24 -5.72
CA PHE A 52 11.21 7.38 -5.12
C PHE A 52 11.64 7.84 -3.73
N LYS A 53 11.61 9.14 -3.47
CA LYS A 53 12.13 9.73 -2.24
C LYS A 53 11.03 9.84 -1.17
N PRO A 54 10.98 8.92 -0.19
CA PRO A 54 10.21 9.12 1.03
C PRO A 54 10.89 10.17 1.93
N ALA A 55 10.29 10.46 3.07
CA ALA A 55 10.88 11.34 4.08
C ALA A 55 12.26 10.87 4.54
N TYR A 56 12.49 9.56 4.60
CA TYR A 56 13.72 8.91 4.99
C TYR A 56 13.97 7.63 4.18
N ASP A 57 15.23 7.23 4.06
CA ASP A 57 15.66 6.12 3.21
C ASP A 57 15.75 4.79 3.97
N ILE A 58 16.09 4.86 5.29
CA ILE A 58 16.34 3.71 6.15
C ILE A 58 15.57 3.91 7.46
N LEU A 59 14.88 2.85 7.90
CA LEU A 59 14.26 2.73 9.21
C LEU A 59 15.09 1.81 10.09
N VAL A 60 15.51 2.30 11.25
CA VAL A 60 16.26 1.51 12.24
C VAL A 60 15.38 1.27 13.46
N ARG A 61 15.24 0.02 13.85
CA ARG A 61 14.42 -0.44 14.98
C ARG A 61 15.26 -1.24 15.96
N PRO A 62 14.85 -1.39 17.22
CA PRO A 62 15.51 -2.29 18.17
C PRO A 62 15.65 -3.71 17.64
N GLU A 63 16.68 -4.42 18.07
CA GLU A 63 16.86 -5.84 17.73
C GLU A 63 15.61 -6.66 18.10
N GLY A 64 15.12 -7.47 17.15
CA GLY A 64 13.92 -8.29 17.32
C GLY A 64 12.58 -7.53 17.26
N ALA A 65 12.57 -6.23 16.97
CA ALA A 65 11.34 -5.46 16.79
C ALA A 65 10.64 -5.78 15.44
N ARG A 66 11.36 -6.34 14.47
CA ARG A 66 10.80 -6.82 13.21
C ARG A 66 10.04 -8.11 13.42
N THR A 67 8.74 -8.11 13.10
CA THR A 67 7.92 -9.31 13.23
C THR A 67 8.25 -10.35 12.17
N ALA A 68 8.00 -11.64 12.48
CA ALA A 68 8.17 -12.73 11.51
C ALA A 68 7.27 -12.53 10.26
N LEU A 69 6.10 -11.94 10.44
CA LEU A 69 5.18 -11.60 9.36
C LEU A 69 5.79 -10.55 8.41
N GLU A 70 6.36 -9.48 8.94
CA GLU A 70 7.05 -8.44 8.14
C GLU A 70 8.23 -9.02 7.34
N THR A 71 8.97 -9.94 7.96
CA THR A 71 10.09 -10.63 7.29
C THR A 71 9.60 -11.50 6.13
N GLN A 72 8.52 -12.27 6.33
CA GLN A 72 7.96 -13.15 5.30
C GLN A 72 7.33 -12.40 4.14
N THR A 73 6.68 -11.26 4.41
CA THR A 73 5.94 -10.48 3.40
C THR A 73 6.80 -9.39 2.76
N GLY A 74 7.95 -9.06 3.32
CA GLY A 74 8.78 -7.93 2.90
C GLY A 74 8.11 -6.58 3.12
N THR A 75 7.25 -6.49 4.13
CA THR A 75 6.48 -5.27 4.46
C THR A 75 6.91 -4.68 5.80
N VAL A 76 6.50 -3.44 6.05
CA VAL A 76 6.53 -2.78 7.37
C VAL A 76 5.10 -2.46 7.74
N GLN A 77 4.69 -2.78 8.98
CA GLN A 77 3.34 -2.46 9.45
C GLN A 77 3.13 -0.94 9.46
N PRO A 78 1.95 -0.43 9.14
CA PRO A 78 1.67 1.01 9.18
C PRO A 78 1.80 1.58 10.58
N ASN A 79 1.56 0.76 11.60
CA ASN A 79 1.57 1.14 13.02
C ASN A 79 2.78 0.57 13.78
N PHE A 80 3.93 0.44 13.11
CA PHE A 80 5.11 -0.20 13.70
C PHE A 80 5.60 0.47 15.00
N LEU A 81 5.45 1.80 15.10
CA LEU A 81 5.95 2.57 16.24
C LEU A 81 5.10 2.40 17.50
N SER A 82 3.80 2.13 17.36
CA SER A 82 2.88 2.07 18.50
C SER A 82 3.14 0.93 19.47
N GLY A 83 3.97 -0.03 19.11
CA GLY A 83 4.34 -1.16 19.98
C GLY A 83 5.82 -1.17 20.40
N ILE A 84 6.57 -0.09 20.12
CA ILE A 84 8.01 -0.01 20.39
C ILE A 84 8.27 1.15 21.36
N TYR A 85 8.66 0.81 22.58
CA TYR A 85 9.01 1.77 23.63
C TYR A 85 10.46 1.54 24.06
N GLY A 86 11.37 2.39 23.54
CA GLY A 86 12.81 2.23 23.77
C GLY A 86 13.44 1.06 23.02
N GLY A 87 14.62 0.66 23.45
CA GLY A 87 15.43 -0.43 22.90
C GLY A 87 16.65 0.01 22.09
N ILE A 88 16.82 1.32 21.82
CA ILE A 88 18.02 1.89 21.19
C ILE A 88 18.65 2.89 22.15
N THR A 89 19.95 2.77 22.38
CA THR A 89 20.70 3.64 23.27
C THR A 89 21.06 4.98 22.60
N MET A 90 21.31 6.02 23.41
CA MET A 90 21.84 7.29 22.91
C MET A 90 23.22 7.13 22.24
N ALA A 91 24.06 6.20 22.69
CA ALA A 91 25.34 5.91 22.06
C ALA A 91 25.14 5.37 20.63
N GLN A 92 24.28 4.36 20.44
CA GLN A 92 23.95 3.85 19.10
C GLN A 92 23.39 4.93 18.17
N TYR A 93 22.57 5.84 18.68
CA TYR A 93 22.11 7.01 17.90
C TYR A 93 23.26 7.90 17.42
N HIS A 94 24.18 8.24 18.32
CA HIS A 94 25.35 9.07 17.94
C HIS A 94 26.26 8.32 16.96
N ASP A 95 26.48 7.04 17.14
CA ASP A 95 27.25 6.21 16.20
C ASP A 95 26.61 6.22 14.80
N ILE A 96 25.28 6.07 14.70
CA ILE A 96 24.56 6.15 13.42
C ILE A 96 24.69 7.53 12.78
N ALA A 97 24.54 8.59 13.57
CA ALA A 97 24.62 9.96 13.06
C ALA A 97 26.01 10.32 12.50
N GLN A 98 27.07 9.63 12.96
CA GLN A 98 28.46 9.83 12.52
C GLN A 98 28.87 8.92 11.35
N ILE A 99 28.02 8.01 10.87
CA ILE A 99 28.34 7.17 9.73
C ILE A 99 28.52 8.02 8.47
N PRO A 100 29.64 7.89 7.74
CA PRO A 100 29.83 8.57 6.47
C PRO A 100 28.68 8.24 5.49
N GLY A 101 28.06 9.28 4.95
CA GLY A 101 26.91 9.13 4.06
C GLY A 101 25.56 9.32 4.73
N VAL A 102 25.46 9.38 6.04
CA VAL A 102 24.25 9.80 6.75
C VAL A 102 24.10 11.31 6.64
N GLN A 103 22.99 11.77 6.10
CA GLN A 103 22.66 13.20 6.02
C GLN A 103 21.89 13.68 7.26
N VAL A 104 20.91 12.88 7.68
CA VAL A 104 20.08 13.11 8.87
C VAL A 104 19.81 11.76 9.52
N ALA A 105 19.98 11.70 10.83
CA ALA A 105 19.45 10.61 11.67
C ALA A 105 18.46 11.26 12.66
N ALA A 106 17.19 10.94 12.55
CA ALA A 106 16.12 11.52 13.37
C ALA A 106 15.51 10.43 14.29
N PRO A 107 15.86 10.45 15.58
CA PRO A 107 15.34 9.52 16.56
C PRO A 107 13.94 9.91 17.02
N ILE A 108 13.11 8.91 17.35
CA ILE A 108 11.89 9.05 18.13
C ILE A 108 12.02 8.16 19.35
N ALA A 109 11.81 8.72 20.50
CA ALA A 109 11.66 8.00 21.77
C ALA A 109 10.18 8.06 22.19
N MET A 110 9.48 6.94 22.09
CA MET A 110 8.11 6.81 22.60
C MET A 110 8.15 6.70 24.11
N VAL A 111 7.52 7.65 24.80
CA VAL A 111 7.42 7.62 26.27
C VAL A 111 6.24 6.76 26.69
N GLY A 112 5.06 7.07 26.20
CA GLY A 112 3.82 6.35 26.49
C GLY A 112 2.61 7.28 26.52
N TYR A 113 1.49 6.72 26.89
CA TYR A 113 0.24 7.46 27.07
C TYR A 113 0.17 8.03 28.49
N ALA A 114 -0.04 9.33 28.60
CA ALA A 114 -0.46 9.96 29.85
C ALA A 114 -1.99 10.13 29.82
N LEU A 115 -2.66 9.77 30.90
CA LEU A 115 -4.11 9.98 31.03
C LEU A 115 -4.34 11.37 31.63
N LEU A 116 -4.74 12.32 30.81
CA LEU A 116 -5.00 13.69 31.24
C LEU A 116 -6.50 13.94 31.32
N THR A 117 -6.97 14.52 32.43
CA THR A 117 -8.39 14.76 32.65
C THR A 117 -8.79 16.18 32.28
N SER A 118 -9.77 16.33 31.40
CA SER A 118 -10.45 17.58 31.10
C SER A 118 -11.76 17.65 31.87
N GLN A 119 -11.96 18.67 32.70
CA GLN A 119 -13.21 18.87 33.44
C GLN A 119 -14.19 19.71 32.63
N LEU A 120 -15.31 19.09 32.25
CA LEU A 120 -16.39 19.73 31.54
C LEU A 120 -17.46 20.15 32.53
N SER A 121 -17.61 21.44 32.76
CA SER A 121 -18.58 21.99 33.70
C SER A 121 -19.85 22.45 33.04
N PHE A 122 -20.97 21.92 33.43
CA PHE A 122 -22.30 22.26 32.92
C PHE A 122 -23.12 23.00 33.98
N PRO A 123 -23.64 24.17 33.68
CA PRO A 123 -24.50 24.90 34.62
C PRO A 123 -25.87 24.22 34.77
N LEU A 124 -26.44 24.23 35.96
CA LEU A 124 -27.83 23.84 36.14
C LEU A 124 -28.77 24.84 35.44
N PRO A 125 -29.89 24.36 34.82
CA PRO A 125 -30.91 25.27 34.30
C PRO A 125 -31.47 26.23 35.35
N ALA A 126 -31.59 27.48 35.02
CA ALA A 126 -32.04 28.52 35.99
C ALA A 126 -33.45 28.23 36.56
N ALA A 127 -34.33 27.62 35.77
CA ALA A 127 -35.65 27.19 36.23
C ALA A 127 -35.62 26.17 37.35
N ASP A 128 -34.59 25.32 37.36
CA ASP A 128 -34.42 24.26 38.37
C ASP A 128 -33.82 24.84 39.67
N LEU A 129 -33.03 25.91 39.57
CA LEU A 129 -32.47 26.58 40.74
C LEU A 129 -33.54 27.29 41.59
N SER A 130 -34.61 27.76 40.97
CA SER A 130 -35.70 28.47 41.63
C SER A 130 -36.67 27.56 42.39
N ARG A 131 -36.61 26.24 42.19
CA ARG A 131 -37.49 25.29 42.85
C ARG A 131 -37.29 25.31 44.37
N PRO A 132 -38.36 25.38 45.17
CA PRO A 132 -38.25 25.36 46.62
C PRO A 132 -37.89 23.95 47.12
N GLY A 133 -37.32 23.88 48.32
CA GLY A 133 -37.02 22.60 48.98
C GLY A 133 -35.70 21.97 48.53
N ARG A 134 -35.53 20.67 48.96
CA ARG A 134 -34.40 19.84 48.57
C ARG A 134 -34.59 19.33 47.16
N GLN A 135 -33.51 19.21 46.43
CA GLN A 135 -33.51 18.69 45.07
C GLN A 135 -32.40 17.64 44.91
N LEU A 136 -32.65 16.62 44.09
CA LEU A 136 -31.69 15.57 43.80
C LEU A 136 -31.70 15.31 42.29
N TYR A 137 -30.54 15.32 41.71
CA TYR A 137 -30.32 15.05 40.31
C TYR A 137 -29.36 13.88 40.13
N ARG A 138 -29.58 13.09 39.09
CA ARG A 138 -28.68 12.07 38.59
C ARG A 138 -28.07 12.54 37.31
N VAL A 139 -26.75 12.48 37.23
CA VAL A 139 -25.97 12.74 36.01
C VAL A 139 -25.49 11.41 35.45
N THR A 140 -25.85 11.11 34.25
CA THR A 140 -25.42 9.89 33.55
C THR A 140 -24.70 10.28 32.28
N THR A 141 -23.48 9.78 32.08
CA THR A 141 -22.69 10.03 30.88
C THR A 141 -22.51 8.73 30.11
N THR A 142 -22.88 8.76 28.86
CA THR A 142 -22.67 7.65 27.92
C THR A 142 -21.67 8.08 26.87
N TRP A 143 -20.58 7.34 26.78
CA TRP A 143 -19.51 7.49 25.81
C TRP A 143 -19.80 6.61 24.62
N THR A 144 -19.59 7.12 23.42
CA THR A 144 -19.81 6.37 22.19
C THR A 144 -18.73 6.74 21.19
N SER A 145 -18.09 5.76 20.57
CA SER A 145 -17.25 6.01 19.40
C SER A 145 -18.12 6.54 18.26
N GLN A 146 -17.61 7.46 17.45
CA GLN A 146 -18.43 8.07 16.38
C GLN A 146 -18.76 7.08 15.27
N ASP A 147 -17.97 6.02 15.11
CA ASP A 147 -18.26 4.89 14.22
C ASP A 147 -19.41 4.02 14.77
N GLY A 148 -19.79 4.20 16.06
CA GLY A 148 -20.89 3.50 16.72
C GLY A 148 -20.56 2.06 17.18
N THR A 149 -19.32 1.63 17.06
CA THR A 149 -18.92 0.25 17.40
C THR A 149 -18.75 0.02 18.88
N SER A 150 -18.37 1.05 19.63
CA SER A 150 -18.12 0.96 21.08
C SER A 150 -19.00 1.94 21.84
N ARG A 151 -19.55 1.49 22.98
CA ARG A 151 -20.42 2.29 23.83
C ARG A 151 -20.27 1.88 25.28
N VAL A 152 -19.98 2.84 26.13
CA VAL A 152 -19.82 2.65 27.58
C VAL A 152 -20.68 3.67 28.34
N THR A 153 -21.35 3.25 29.38
CA THR A 153 -22.08 4.14 30.24
C THR A 153 -21.42 4.16 31.61
N GLN A 154 -20.94 5.32 32.03
CA GLN A 154 -20.31 5.48 33.33
C GLN A 154 -21.31 5.32 34.47
N PRO A 155 -20.87 4.88 35.64
CA PRO A 155 -21.67 4.93 36.83
C PRO A 155 -22.24 6.35 37.08
N PRO A 156 -23.50 6.50 37.47
CA PRO A 156 -24.11 7.81 37.61
C PRO A 156 -23.51 8.60 38.78
N SER A 157 -23.27 9.89 38.55
CA SER A 157 -23.02 10.84 39.65
C SER A 157 -24.30 11.52 40.11
N TYR A 158 -24.27 12.09 41.30
CA TYR A 158 -25.43 12.71 41.92
C TYR A 158 -25.14 14.14 42.35
N LEU A 159 -26.09 15.04 42.06
CA LEU A 159 -26.06 16.41 42.55
C LEU A 159 -27.22 16.64 43.51
N TYR A 160 -26.88 16.99 44.73
CA TYR A 160 -27.84 17.31 45.78
C TYR A 160 -27.86 18.81 46.07
N ILE A 161 -29.04 19.43 46.03
CA ILE A 161 -29.25 20.85 46.31
C ILE A 161 -30.17 20.97 47.55
N THR A 162 -29.71 21.73 48.52
CA THR A 162 -30.46 21.95 49.75
C THR A 162 -30.70 23.44 50.01
N PRO A 163 -31.88 23.81 50.59
CA PRO A 163 -32.13 25.15 51.15
C PRO A 163 -31.40 25.35 52.48
N GLN A 164 -30.81 24.33 53.08
CA GLN A 164 -30.12 24.40 54.37
C GLN A 164 -28.63 24.71 54.19
N ARG A 165 -27.97 25.11 55.26
CA ARG A 165 -26.52 25.37 55.25
C ARG A 165 -25.73 24.08 55.19
N LEU A 166 -24.73 24.06 54.35
CA LEU A 166 -23.72 22.99 54.28
C LEU A 166 -22.50 23.38 55.12
N GLU A 167 -22.01 22.41 55.88
CA GLU A 167 -20.80 22.54 56.68
C GLU A 167 -19.77 21.52 56.23
N LEU A 168 -18.52 21.94 56.05
CA LEU A 168 -17.40 21.01 55.90
C LEU A 168 -16.80 20.70 57.26
N PRO A 169 -16.38 19.46 57.52
CA PRO A 169 -15.68 19.15 58.74
C PRO A 169 -14.43 20.02 58.87
N LYS A 170 -14.27 20.61 60.05
CA LYS A 170 -13.05 21.39 60.38
C LYS A 170 -11.92 20.39 60.55
N GLY A 171 -10.98 20.46 59.68
CA GLY A 171 -9.75 19.68 59.73
C GLY A 171 -9.76 18.49 58.80
N LEU A 172 -9.04 18.60 57.71
CA LEU A 172 -8.61 17.48 56.90
C LEU A 172 -7.40 16.86 57.61
N HIS A 173 -7.57 15.77 58.34
CA HIS A 173 -6.45 14.99 58.85
C HIS A 173 -6.03 13.96 57.82
N ILE A 174 -4.91 14.20 57.16
CA ILE A 174 -4.19 13.16 56.41
C ILE A 174 -3.42 12.39 57.47
N ILE A 175 -3.90 11.25 57.87
CA ILE A 175 -3.11 10.33 58.67
C ILE A 175 -2.32 9.45 57.70
N GLY A 176 -1.13 9.92 57.35
CA GLY A 176 -0.15 9.12 56.62
C GLY A 176 0.75 8.39 57.62
N ALA A 177 0.45 7.16 57.90
CA ALA A 177 1.46 6.23 58.39
C ALA A 177 1.35 4.97 57.54
N ALA A 178 2.43 4.64 56.88
CA ALA A 178 2.61 3.38 56.18
C ALA A 178 1.45 2.99 55.20
N GLY A 179 1.17 3.83 54.24
CA GLY A 179 0.42 3.40 53.03
C GLY A 179 -1.12 3.38 53.18
N SER A 180 -1.73 3.87 54.25
CA SER A 180 -3.20 4.01 54.29
C SER A 180 -3.62 5.48 54.32
N ILE A 181 -4.13 5.98 53.21
CA ILE A 181 -4.78 7.29 53.12
C ILE A 181 -6.26 7.05 53.41
N THR A 182 -6.69 7.29 54.64
CA THR A 182 -8.12 7.27 55.00
C THR A 182 -8.63 8.69 54.91
N GLN A 183 -9.28 9.04 53.81
CA GLN A 183 -9.88 10.36 53.67
C GLN A 183 -11.40 10.23 53.80
N THR A 184 -11.93 10.63 54.92
CA THR A 184 -13.39 10.74 55.15
C THR A 184 -13.76 12.22 55.09
N VAL A 185 -14.13 12.73 53.89
CA VAL A 185 -14.71 14.07 53.79
C VAL A 185 -16.22 13.94 53.80
N ASN A 186 -16.82 14.01 54.97
CA ASN A 186 -18.28 14.03 55.11
C ASN A 186 -18.76 15.47 55.07
N GLN A 187 -19.40 15.89 53.98
CA GLN A 187 -20.19 17.11 53.99
C GLN A 187 -21.39 16.88 54.92
N THR A 188 -21.74 17.87 55.75
CA THR A 188 -22.89 17.80 56.62
C THR A 188 -23.89 18.90 56.28
N GLU A 189 -25.17 18.53 56.27
CA GLU A 189 -26.28 19.49 56.21
C GLU A 189 -26.70 19.79 57.64
N ARG A 190 -26.77 21.07 57.97
CA ARG A 190 -27.29 21.56 59.25
C ARG A 190 -28.78 21.76 59.14
N GLY A 191 -29.55 20.93 59.83
CA GLY A 191 -31.00 21.03 59.89
C GLY A 191 -31.50 22.26 60.66
N PRO A 192 -32.80 22.61 60.55
CA PRO A 192 -33.41 23.68 61.29
C PRO A 192 -33.37 23.41 62.85
N ASP A 193 -33.26 22.16 63.22
CA ASP A 193 -33.12 21.69 64.64
C ASP A 193 -31.68 21.83 65.16
N GLY A 194 -30.78 22.36 64.37
CA GLY A 194 -29.34 22.51 64.68
C GLY A 194 -28.55 21.22 64.58
N LYS A 195 -29.16 20.07 64.22
CA LYS A 195 -28.46 18.81 64.02
C LYS A 195 -27.78 18.79 62.67
N SER A 196 -26.56 18.29 62.63
CA SER A 196 -25.82 18.08 61.41
C SER A 196 -25.93 16.62 60.95
N VAL A 197 -26.37 16.43 59.70
CA VAL A 197 -26.47 15.10 59.02
C VAL A 197 -25.46 14.98 57.94
N ALA A 198 -24.68 13.93 57.93
CA ALA A 198 -23.70 13.66 56.88
C ALA A 198 -24.39 13.39 55.53
N ILE A 199 -23.92 14.06 54.50
CA ILE A 199 -24.35 13.88 53.12
C ILE A 199 -23.15 13.67 52.26
N CYS A 200 -23.29 13.00 51.12
CA CYS A 200 -22.19 12.74 50.22
C CYS A 200 -20.96 12.17 50.97
N PRO A 201 -21.04 11.03 51.62
CA PRO A 201 -19.90 10.44 52.31
C PRO A 201 -18.73 10.25 51.33
N GLY A 202 -17.50 10.54 51.81
CA GLY A 202 -16.30 10.40 51.00
C GLY A 202 -16.07 8.96 50.51
N ASN A 203 -15.31 8.83 49.48
CA ASN A 203 -15.11 7.60 48.69
C ASN A 203 -14.70 6.34 49.45
N ALA A 204 -14.05 6.47 50.63
CA ALA A 204 -13.64 5.33 51.45
C ALA A 204 -14.79 4.43 51.95
N ALA A 205 -16.03 4.95 52.00
CA ALA A 205 -17.20 4.19 52.44
C ALA A 205 -17.90 3.43 51.30
N LEU A 206 -17.46 3.58 50.07
CA LEU A 206 -18.14 3.14 48.85
C LEU A 206 -17.55 1.90 48.22
N SER A 207 -16.40 1.39 48.71
CA SER A 207 -15.75 0.16 48.20
C SER A 207 -16.29 -1.08 48.94
N PRO A 208 -17.19 -1.87 48.37
CA PRO A 208 -17.56 -3.16 48.95
C PRO A 208 -16.50 -4.21 48.58
N GLY A 209 -15.49 -4.36 49.38
CA GLY A 209 -14.51 -5.42 49.13
C GLY A 209 -13.09 -5.14 49.57
N GLY A 210 -12.85 -3.99 50.20
CA GLY A 210 -11.53 -3.72 50.75
C GLY A 210 -10.44 -3.48 49.70
N ASP A 211 -10.80 -3.09 48.50
CA ASP A 211 -9.85 -2.59 47.52
C ASP A 211 -9.30 -1.22 48.04
N PRO A 212 -8.01 -1.16 48.43
CA PRO A 212 -7.41 0.04 48.99
C PRO A 212 -7.42 1.21 47.99
N PHE A 213 -7.75 0.97 46.73
CA PHE A 213 -7.76 1.98 45.66
C PHE A 213 -9.14 2.47 45.24
N GLY A 214 -10.22 1.91 45.83
CA GLY A 214 -11.57 2.42 45.70
C GLY A 214 -12.16 2.61 44.33
N VAL A 215 -11.72 1.82 43.36
CA VAL A 215 -12.00 2.06 41.95
C VAL A 215 -13.32 1.44 41.48
N ALA A 216 -13.92 0.59 42.27
CA ALA A 216 -15.22 0.03 41.98
C ALA A 216 -16.31 1.11 42.08
N ALA A 217 -16.72 1.63 40.94
CA ALA A 217 -17.93 2.45 40.76
C ALA A 217 -18.00 3.67 41.71
N GLN A 218 -17.15 4.63 41.52
CA GLN A 218 -17.31 5.95 42.15
C GLN A 218 -18.55 6.65 41.60
N SER A 219 -19.67 6.43 42.22
CA SER A 219 -20.79 7.34 42.10
C SER A 219 -20.44 8.63 42.83
N ASP A 220 -19.92 9.60 42.09
CA ASP A 220 -19.63 10.92 42.65
C ASP A 220 -20.88 11.59 43.18
N CYS A 221 -20.79 12.16 44.40
CA CYS A 221 -21.85 12.95 44.97
C CYS A 221 -21.33 14.37 45.23
N THR A 222 -22.00 15.34 44.66
CA THR A 222 -21.77 16.76 44.89
C THR A 222 -22.97 17.38 45.59
N ALA A 223 -22.75 18.16 46.67
CA ALA A 223 -23.81 18.89 47.35
C ALA A 223 -23.61 20.41 47.22
N TRP A 224 -24.71 21.12 47.03
CA TRP A 224 -24.72 22.56 46.91
C TRP A 224 -25.82 23.16 47.79
N SER A 225 -25.54 24.27 48.47
CA SER A 225 -26.48 24.95 49.35
C SER A 225 -26.92 26.29 48.76
N LYS A 226 -28.23 26.55 48.79
CA LYS A 226 -28.81 27.87 48.42
C LYS A 226 -28.41 28.98 49.38
N VAL A 227 -27.95 28.63 50.59
CA VAL A 227 -27.57 29.59 51.64
C VAL A 227 -26.11 29.99 51.51
N ASN A 228 -25.21 29.06 51.37
CA ASN A 228 -23.78 29.31 51.43
C ASN A 228 -22.96 28.74 50.25
N GLY A 229 -23.63 28.17 49.26
CA GLY A 229 -23.01 27.74 48.00
C GLY A 229 -21.83 26.81 48.20
N TYR A 230 -22.04 25.52 48.27
CA TYR A 230 -20.97 24.52 48.38
C TYR A 230 -20.91 23.62 47.17
N GLY A 231 -19.75 23.13 46.81
CA GLY A 231 -19.45 22.15 45.77
C GLY A 231 -18.03 21.64 45.96
N PRO A 232 -17.51 20.69 45.16
CA PRO A 232 -16.13 20.26 45.26
C PRO A 232 -15.16 21.30 44.66
N GLY A 233 -14.17 21.74 45.42
CA GLY A 233 -13.11 22.65 44.98
C GLY A 233 -13.10 24.01 45.68
N ARG A 234 -12.06 24.80 45.45
CA ARG A 234 -11.82 26.07 46.19
C ARG A 234 -12.55 27.28 45.67
N ASP A 235 -13.07 27.24 44.43
CA ASP A 235 -13.80 28.38 43.85
C ASP A 235 -15.29 28.35 44.12
N PHE A 236 -15.66 28.33 45.37
CA PHE A 236 -17.02 28.50 45.76
C PHE A 236 -17.43 29.97 45.79
N SER A 237 -17.60 30.51 44.61
CA SER A 237 -18.41 31.72 44.48
C SER A 237 -19.86 31.32 44.67
N ARG A 238 -20.71 32.24 45.11
CA ARG A 238 -22.17 32.10 45.13
C ARG A 238 -22.78 31.94 43.73
N ALA A 239 -21.95 31.57 42.77
CA ALA A 239 -22.30 31.31 41.39
C ALA A 239 -23.10 30.03 41.27
N ASN A 240 -23.89 29.92 40.24
CA ASN A 240 -24.82 28.85 39.93
C ASN A 240 -24.18 27.47 40.10
N PRO A 241 -24.88 26.50 40.73
CA PRO A 241 -24.42 25.14 40.88
C PRO A 241 -24.16 24.55 39.50
N ARG A 242 -23.07 23.79 39.42
CA ARG A 242 -22.63 23.11 38.24
C ARG A 242 -22.49 21.65 38.54
N TYR A 243 -22.60 20.80 37.53
CA TYR A 243 -22.15 19.43 37.53
C TYR A 243 -20.99 19.26 36.58
N ASP A 244 -20.01 18.55 37.03
CA ASP A 244 -18.78 18.32 36.28
C ASP A 244 -18.77 16.89 35.70
N VAL A 245 -18.29 16.79 34.48
CA VAL A 245 -18.01 15.51 33.82
C VAL A 245 -16.51 15.47 33.54
N SER A 246 -15.86 14.48 34.13
CA SER A 246 -14.44 14.26 33.94
C SER A 246 -14.23 13.49 32.63
N TRP A 247 -13.56 14.08 31.67
CA TRP A 247 -13.14 13.41 30.43
C TRP A 247 -11.67 13.04 30.53
N VAL A 248 -11.38 11.76 30.64
CA VAL A 248 -10.00 11.27 30.58
C VAL A 248 -9.57 11.13 29.13
N ILE A 249 -8.55 11.87 28.75
CA ILE A 249 -7.97 11.90 27.41
C ILE A 249 -6.63 11.18 27.48
N PRO A 250 -6.46 10.01 26.87
CA PRO A 250 -5.15 9.43 26.68
C PRO A 250 -4.36 10.27 25.68
N VAL A 251 -3.22 10.77 26.11
CA VAL A 251 -2.33 11.63 25.31
C VAL A 251 -1.01 10.90 25.11
N LEU A 252 -0.68 10.58 23.86
CA LEU A 252 0.56 9.90 23.54
C LEU A 252 1.73 10.90 23.48
N ILE A 253 2.77 10.65 24.28
CA ILE A 253 3.95 11.48 24.40
C ILE A 253 5.13 10.83 23.71
N ALA A 254 5.84 11.59 22.85
CA ALA A 254 7.10 11.18 22.27
C ALA A 254 8.15 12.29 22.41
N ALA A 255 9.42 11.90 22.47
CA ALA A 255 10.54 12.82 22.45
C ALA A 255 11.34 12.65 21.15
N VAL A 256 11.78 13.76 20.56
CA VAL A 256 12.54 13.81 19.31
C VAL A 256 13.79 14.68 19.47
N ASP A 257 14.73 14.52 18.55
CA ASP A 257 15.77 15.53 18.34
C ASP A 257 15.19 16.68 17.49
N PRO A 258 14.97 17.88 18.03
CA PRO A 258 14.29 18.95 17.32
C PRO A 258 15.00 19.39 16.04
N VAL A 259 16.33 19.36 16.02
CA VAL A 259 17.13 19.76 14.85
C VAL A 259 17.06 18.72 13.74
N ALA A 260 17.21 17.45 14.11
CA ALA A 260 17.11 16.34 13.16
C ALA A 260 15.70 16.25 12.58
N GLU A 261 14.66 16.41 13.39
CA GLU A 261 13.26 16.36 12.97
C GLU A 261 12.92 17.50 12.00
N ALA A 262 13.34 18.73 12.32
CA ALA A 262 13.14 19.88 11.43
C ALA A 262 13.82 19.69 10.07
N LYS A 263 14.98 19.03 10.03
CA LYS A 263 15.70 18.69 8.77
C LYS A 263 15.07 17.54 8.03
N LEU A 264 14.48 16.57 8.73
CA LEU A 264 13.92 15.37 8.12
C LEU A 264 12.56 15.64 7.43
N ASP A 265 11.60 16.17 8.16
CA ASP A 265 10.21 16.31 7.71
C ASP A 265 9.67 17.75 7.77
N GLY A 266 10.43 18.67 8.34
CA GLY A 266 10.05 20.08 8.42
C GLY A 266 9.02 20.37 9.50
N LEU A 267 9.00 19.61 10.61
CA LEU A 267 8.08 19.80 11.74
C LEU A 267 8.07 21.25 12.24
N ASN A 268 9.21 21.95 12.21
CA ASN A 268 9.29 23.36 12.57
C ASN A 268 8.40 24.27 11.70
N HIS A 269 8.15 23.91 10.43
CA HIS A 269 7.27 24.66 9.53
C HIS A 269 5.79 24.27 9.70
N ALA A 270 5.52 23.16 10.38
CA ALA A 270 4.16 22.73 10.70
C ALA A 270 3.58 23.43 11.94
N VAL A 271 4.39 24.17 12.71
CA VAL A 271 3.94 24.94 13.88
C VAL A 271 3.02 26.07 13.43
N ILE A 272 1.82 26.11 13.99
CA ILE A 272 0.78 27.10 13.66
C ILE A 272 0.57 28.16 14.75
N SER A 273 1.01 27.88 15.97
CA SER A 273 0.92 28.78 17.12
C SER A 273 2.04 28.49 18.11
N GLY A 274 2.51 29.51 18.80
CA GLY A 274 3.63 29.40 19.74
C GLY A 274 5.00 29.29 19.07
N HIS A 275 5.90 28.52 19.67
CA HIS A 275 7.29 28.38 19.27
C HIS A 275 7.62 26.90 19.02
N TYR A 276 8.64 26.66 18.17
CA TYR A 276 9.21 25.32 17.99
C TYR A 276 9.99 24.90 19.24
N LEU A 277 10.27 23.60 19.37
CA LEU A 277 11.02 23.03 20.49
C LEU A 277 12.46 23.56 20.54
N PRO A 278 12.95 23.96 21.70
CA PRO A 278 14.36 24.28 21.90
C PRO A 278 15.20 22.99 21.89
N GLU A 279 16.48 23.11 21.52
CA GLU A 279 17.42 21.98 21.52
C GLU A 279 17.74 21.51 22.95
N ASP A 280 17.95 22.45 23.84
CA ASP A 280 18.25 22.20 25.25
C ASP A 280 17.09 22.67 26.14
N THR A 281 16.50 21.73 26.83
CA THR A 281 15.40 21.95 27.77
C THR A 281 15.85 21.79 29.21
N ARG A 282 17.13 22.08 29.53
CA ARG A 282 17.61 22.05 30.90
C ARG A 282 16.66 22.84 31.78
N ASP A 283 16.18 22.13 32.78
CA ASP A 283 15.21 22.58 33.76
C ASP A 283 15.55 23.95 34.34
N ALA A 284 14.83 24.97 33.90
CA ALA A 284 14.98 26.31 34.41
C ALA A 284 14.40 26.39 35.84
N GLY A 285 14.95 25.59 36.77
CA GLY A 285 14.62 25.72 38.17
C GLY A 285 14.25 24.49 38.98
N GLY A 286 14.53 23.27 38.49
CA GLY A 286 14.29 22.03 39.29
C GLY A 286 12.82 21.68 39.49
N THR A 287 11.92 22.18 38.65
CA THR A 287 10.47 22.01 38.75
C THR A 287 9.91 20.83 37.94
N GLY A 288 10.78 20.09 37.23
CA GLY A 288 10.35 18.97 36.35
C GLY A 288 9.46 19.38 35.19
N THR A 289 9.46 20.66 34.81
CA THR A 289 8.69 21.14 33.65
C THR A 289 9.44 20.94 32.33
N PHE A 290 8.75 20.52 31.28
CA PHE A 290 9.34 20.34 29.95
C PHE A 290 8.43 20.92 28.84
N PRO A 291 9.02 21.58 27.83
CA PRO A 291 8.24 22.14 26.73
C PRO A 291 7.69 21.06 25.82
N VAL A 292 6.46 21.24 25.34
CA VAL A 292 5.80 20.33 24.38
C VAL A 292 5.23 21.09 23.20
N LEU A 293 5.31 20.48 22.02
CA LEU A 293 4.48 20.80 20.87
C LEU A 293 3.25 19.89 20.93
N ALA A 294 2.07 20.48 20.93
CA ALA A 294 0.82 19.71 20.88
C ALA A 294 0.27 19.64 19.45
N SER A 295 -0.33 18.52 19.09
CA SER A 295 -1.10 18.38 17.87
C SER A 295 -2.30 19.34 17.89
N SER A 296 -2.63 19.98 16.77
CA SER A 296 -3.85 20.77 16.62
C SER A 296 -5.12 19.95 16.52
N VAL A 297 -5.00 18.64 16.36
CA VAL A 297 -6.09 17.70 16.14
C VAL A 297 -5.99 16.59 17.16
N SER A 298 -7.11 16.29 17.85
CA SER A 298 -7.23 15.08 18.64
C SER A 298 -7.36 13.87 17.71
N GLY A 299 -6.61 12.80 18.00
CA GLY A 299 -6.76 11.52 17.32
C GLY A 299 -8.01 10.73 17.73
N LEU A 300 -8.69 11.12 18.80
CA LEU A 300 -9.82 10.38 19.38
C LEU A 300 -11.12 10.57 18.59
N ASP A 301 -11.79 9.48 18.31
CA ASP A 301 -13.11 9.43 17.67
C ASP A 301 -14.22 9.08 18.67
N GLU A 302 -14.53 10.01 19.57
CA GLU A 302 -15.50 9.82 20.62
C GLU A 302 -16.45 11.00 20.81
N SER A 303 -17.62 10.67 21.37
CA SER A 303 -18.58 11.65 21.88
C SER A 303 -19.16 11.17 23.22
N ALA A 304 -19.42 12.11 24.12
CA ALA A 304 -20.10 11.87 25.38
C ALA A 304 -21.46 12.53 25.38
N VAL A 305 -22.49 11.76 25.67
CA VAL A 305 -23.86 12.27 25.92
C VAL A 305 -24.10 12.25 27.40
N THR A 306 -24.17 13.44 27.97
CA THR A 306 -24.47 13.63 29.43
C THR A 306 -25.91 14.02 29.62
N GLN A 307 -26.64 13.25 30.42
CA GLN A 307 -28.01 13.50 30.76
C GLN A 307 -28.12 13.89 32.23
N LEU A 308 -28.75 15.01 32.50
CA LEU A 308 -29.16 15.44 33.82
C LEU A 308 -30.61 15.08 34.02
N ALA A 309 -30.90 14.24 35.02
CA ALA A 309 -32.25 13.80 35.30
C ALA A 309 -32.66 14.16 36.75
N ALA A 310 -33.83 14.73 36.89
CA ALA A 310 -34.39 15.02 38.22
C ALA A 310 -34.95 13.73 38.83
N LEU A 311 -34.57 13.48 40.08
CA LEU A 311 -35.09 12.42 40.91
C LEU A 311 -36.10 13.00 41.90
N THR A 312 -36.94 12.12 42.53
CA THR A 312 -37.85 12.54 43.59
C THR A 312 -37.04 13.19 44.72
N ALA A 313 -37.42 14.40 45.08
CA ALA A 313 -36.73 15.17 46.11
C ALA A 313 -36.83 14.45 47.48
N PRO A 314 -35.73 14.31 48.23
CA PRO A 314 -35.74 13.68 49.51
C PRO A 314 -36.36 14.59 50.55
N ALA A 315 -37.28 14.04 51.41
CA ALA A 315 -37.90 14.79 52.52
C ALA A 315 -36.87 15.15 53.61
N SER A 316 -35.84 14.28 53.80
CA SER A 316 -34.72 14.47 54.72
C SER A 316 -33.40 14.42 53.98
N PRO A 317 -32.27 14.88 54.57
CA PRO A 317 -30.97 14.74 53.93
C PRO A 317 -30.68 13.29 53.55
N PRO A 318 -30.30 13.01 52.35
CA PRO A 318 -30.04 11.65 51.91
C PRO A 318 -28.71 11.14 52.51
N SER A 319 -28.70 9.93 53.02
CA SER A 319 -27.48 9.32 53.56
C SER A 319 -26.44 9.00 52.50
N MET A 320 -26.84 8.97 51.24
CA MET A 320 -26.01 8.70 50.06
C MET A 320 -25.01 7.52 50.21
N THR A 321 -25.41 6.52 50.98
CA THR A 321 -24.64 5.25 51.07
C THR A 321 -24.72 4.44 49.79
N VAL A 322 -23.78 3.54 49.56
CA VAL A 322 -23.79 2.66 48.39
C VAL A 322 -25.15 1.96 48.19
N PRO A 323 -25.76 1.33 49.19
CA PRO A 323 -27.08 0.73 48.99
C PRO A 323 -28.16 1.74 48.63
N TRP A 324 -28.06 2.97 49.11
CA TRP A 324 -28.99 4.05 48.76
C TRP A 324 -28.81 4.47 47.30
N MET A 325 -27.56 4.68 46.85
CA MET A 325 -27.23 5.06 45.45
C MET A 325 -27.60 3.97 44.47
N THR A 326 -27.30 2.72 44.78
CA THR A 326 -27.68 1.56 43.93
C THR A 326 -29.18 1.50 43.68
N ARG A 327 -30.01 1.73 44.70
CA ARG A 327 -31.47 1.80 44.52
C ARG A 327 -31.93 3.00 43.67
N ARG A 328 -31.14 4.06 43.58
CA ARG A 328 -31.50 5.27 42.85
C ARG A 328 -31.02 5.22 41.38
N VAL A 329 -30.11 4.32 41.03
CA VAL A 329 -29.68 4.11 39.63
C VAL A 329 -30.88 3.82 38.73
N THR A 330 -31.78 2.95 39.16
CA THR A 330 -32.98 2.52 38.44
C THR A 330 -34.23 3.30 38.80
N ALA A 331 -34.15 4.29 39.68
CA ALA A 331 -35.32 5.09 40.06
C ALA A 331 -35.86 5.88 38.86
N SER A 332 -37.17 6.00 38.78
CA SER A 332 -37.84 6.82 37.76
C SER A 332 -37.32 8.25 37.84
N SER A 333 -36.99 8.84 36.70
CA SER A 333 -36.39 10.15 36.58
C SER A 333 -36.91 10.88 35.37
N GLN A 334 -37.01 12.19 35.48
CA GLN A 334 -37.29 13.04 34.35
C GLN A 334 -35.99 13.67 33.85
N VAL A 335 -35.61 13.41 32.61
CA VAL A 335 -34.46 14.08 31.97
C VAL A 335 -34.82 15.55 31.77
N ILE A 336 -34.01 16.44 32.33
CA ILE A 336 -34.20 17.90 32.27
C ILE A 336 -33.21 18.58 31.32
N SER A 337 -32.05 17.96 31.11
CA SER A 337 -31.04 18.48 30.20
C SER A 337 -30.26 17.33 29.60
N THR A 338 -29.88 17.50 28.34
CA THR A 338 -28.95 16.59 27.62
C THR A 338 -27.89 17.45 26.92
N SER A 339 -26.63 17.11 27.16
CA SER A 339 -25.49 17.78 26.56
C SER A 339 -24.65 16.74 25.79
N THR A 340 -24.23 17.10 24.58
CA THR A 340 -23.31 16.28 23.81
C THR A 340 -21.99 17.01 23.66
N THR A 341 -20.90 16.33 23.99
CA THR A 341 -19.53 16.85 23.88
C THR A 341 -18.70 15.88 23.07
N THR A 342 -17.80 16.38 22.25
CA THR A 342 -16.89 15.58 21.42
C THR A 342 -15.49 15.56 22.02
N ALA A 343 -14.71 14.52 21.73
CA ALA A 343 -13.29 14.44 22.12
C ALA A 343 -12.50 15.66 21.64
N ARG A 344 -12.83 16.20 20.48
CA ARG A 344 -12.21 17.44 19.98
C ARG A 344 -12.43 18.64 20.93
N GLN A 345 -13.64 18.80 21.46
CA GLN A 345 -13.93 19.91 22.39
C GLN A 345 -13.20 19.71 23.71
N ALA A 346 -13.16 18.48 24.23
CA ALA A 346 -12.43 18.14 25.44
C ALA A 346 -10.91 18.38 25.26
N TYR A 347 -10.37 17.99 24.11
CA TYR A 347 -8.96 18.20 23.77
C TYR A 347 -8.60 19.70 23.64
N GLN A 348 -9.48 20.51 23.08
CA GLN A 348 -9.26 21.97 23.03
C GLN A 348 -9.18 22.61 24.40
N GLN A 349 -9.98 22.12 25.35
CA GLN A 349 -9.87 22.57 26.75
C GLN A 349 -8.56 22.12 27.41
N LEU A 350 -8.11 20.90 27.10
CA LEU A 350 -6.80 20.41 27.54
C LEU A 350 -5.67 21.30 27.01
N LEU A 351 -5.67 21.64 25.71
CA LEU A 351 -4.69 22.56 25.14
C LEU A 351 -4.70 23.94 25.81
N ALA A 352 -5.88 24.47 26.10
CA ALA A 352 -6.00 25.74 26.83
C ALA A 352 -5.40 25.66 28.23
N ALA A 353 -5.56 24.53 28.90
CA ALA A 353 -4.98 24.33 30.23
C ALA A 353 -3.44 24.15 30.19
N LEU A 354 -2.91 23.43 29.20
CA LEU A 354 -1.47 23.30 28.98
C LEU A 354 -0.78 24.63 28.62
N ALA A 355 -1.54 25.60 28.09
CA ALA A 355 -1.02 26.93 27.73
C ALA A 355 -0.86 27.88 28.92
N VAL A 356 -1.47 27.58 30.08
CA VAL A 356 -1.41 28.45 31.26
C VAL A 356 -0.06 28.34 31.93
N LYS A 357 0.66 29.46 31.98
CA LYS A 357 1.92 29.57 32.75
C LYS A 357 1.60 29.85 34.21
N GLY A 358 1.90 28.91 35.09
CA GLY A 358 1.71 29.04 36.54
C GLY A 358 0.34 28.55 37.03
N SER A 359 0.12 28.67 38.32
CA SER A 359 -0.87 27.96 39.13
C SER A 359 -2.35 28.39 39.03
N ALA A 360 -2.79 29.05 37.96
CA ALA A 360 -4.11 29.66 37.86
C ALA A 360 -5.00 29.22 36.70
N GLY A 361 -4.75 28.07 36.08
CA GLY A 361 -5.60 27.51 35.05
C GLY A 361 -6.79 26.73 35.58
N PRO A 362 -7.85 26.49 34.80
CA PRO A 362 -8.87 25.52 35.12
C PRO A 362 -8.23 24.19 35.42
N ALA A 363 -8.65 23.52 36.50
CA ALA A 363 -8.07 22.25 36.93
C ALA A 363 -8.11 21.22 35.80
N VAL A 364 -6.98 20.98 35.14
CA VAL A 364 -6.73 19.81 34.36
C VAL A 364 -6.03 18.84 35.28
N GLY A 365 -6.79 17.99 35.93
CA GLY A 365 -6.23 16.99 36.83
C GLY A 365 -5.58 15.90 35.96
N GLY A 366 -4.26 15.78 35.98
CA GLY A 366 -3.69 14.47 36.07
C GLY A 366 -4.20 13.92 37.41
N THR A 367 -4.58 12.66 37.43
CA THR A 367 -5.21 12.01 38.56
C THR A 367 -4.42 12.19 39.84
N VAL A 368 -4.70 13.18 40.62
CA VAL A 368 -4.36 13.13 42.04
C VAL A 368 -5.28 13.99 42.87
N MET A 369 -5.93 13.34 43.75
CA MET A 369 -6.56 13.92 44.90
C MET A 369 -5.52 14.25 45.94
N TYR A 370 -5.18 15.53 46.15
CA TYR A 370 -4.51 15.98 47.35
C TYR A 370 -5.33 16.99 48.09
N ALA A 371 -5.69 16.61 49.26
CA ALA A 371 -6.21 17.50 50.24
C ALA A 371 -5.07 18.12 51.04
N GLY A 372 -4.60 19.27 50.66
CA GLY A 372 -3.64 20.07 51.43
C GLY A 372 -3.87 21.56 51.22
N LYS A 373 -3.57 22.37 52.22
CA LYS A 373 -3.78 23.83 52.26
C LYS A 373 -3.15 24.60 51.08
N ASN A 374 -2.39 24.00 50.23
CA ASN A 374 -1.64 24.64 49.14
C ASN A 374 -1.89 24.01 47.76
N GLN A 375 -3.02 23.34 47.59
CA GLN A 375 -3.41 22.95 46.22
C GLN A 375 -4.03 24.13 45.48
N SER A 376 -3.17 25.04 45.13
CA SER A 376 -3.36 25.80 43.94
C SER A 376 -3.36 24.82 42.75
N ASN A 377 -4.18 25.07 41.75
CA ASN A 377 -4.18 24.41 40.48
C ASN A 377 -2.73 24.29 39.98
N GLY A 378 -2.08 23.17 40.27
CA GLY A 378 -0.70 22.92 39.87
C GLY A 378 -0.65 22.67 38.35
N PRO A 379 0.52 22.77 37.77
CA PRO A 379 0.69 22.40 36.36
C PRO A 379 0.25 20.95 36.15
N VAL A 380 -0.26 20.68 34.94
CA VAL A 380 -0.58 19.32 34.52
C VAL A 380 0.65 18.44 34.69
N GLY A 381 0.53 17.37 35.48
CA GLY A 381 1.65 16.46 35.78
C GLY A 381 1.46 15.09 35.14
N VAL A 382 2.55 14.51 34.62
CA VAL A 382 2.57 13.11 34.20
C VAL A 382 2.99 12.28 35.40
N GLU A 383 2.04 11.71 36.09
CA GLU A 383 2.27 10.90 37.29
C GLU A 383 2.48 9.43 36.98
N ALA A 384 1.83 8.97 35.94
CA ALA A 384 1.96 7.64 35.40
C ALA A 384 1.85 7.70 33.87
N TYR A 385 2.40 6.73 33.20
CA TYR A 385 2.16 6.54 31.78
C TYR A 385 2.01 5.06 31.43
N TRP A 386 1.37 4.79 30.31
CA TRP A 386 1.06 3.46 29.83
C TRP A 386 1.81 3.19 28.52
N SER A 387 2.45 2.04 28.45
CA SER A 387 2.99 1.51 27.19
C SER A 387 2.06 0.42 26.65
N VAL A 388 1.94 0.34 25.33
CA VAL A 388 1.02 -0.55 24.64
C VAL A 388 1.78 -1.42 23.66
N GLY A 389 1.71 -2.74 23.79
CA GLY A 389 2.40 -3.67 22.92
C GLY A 389 1.86 -3.67 21.49
N PRO A 390 2.55 -4.37 20.56
CA PRO A 390 2.10 -4.51 19.18
C PRO A 390 0.89 -5.43 19.07
N THR A 391 0.09 -5.24 18.01
CA THR A 391 -0.97 -6.16 17.63
C THR A 391 -0.38 -7.46 17.08
N SER A 392 -0.90 -8.59 17.55
CA SER A 392 -0.54 -9.92 17.04
C SER A 392 -1.51 -10.37 15.95
N TYR A 393 -0.99 -10.99 14.89
CA TYR A 393 -1.77 -11.45 13.77
C TYR A 393 -1.62 -12.94 13.51
N ARG A 394 -2.68 -13.57 13.02
CA ARG A 394 -2.69 -14.93 12.47
C ARG A 394 -3.10 -14.85 11.01
N ARG A 395 -2.41 -15.56 10.11
CA ARG A 395 -2.76 -15.59 8.69
C ARG A 395 -3.96 -16.52 8.45
N SER A 396 -4.98 -16.04 7.76
CA SER A 396 -6.10 -16.82 7.26
C SER A 396 -5.68 -17.67 6.05
N ARG A 397 -6.46 -18.71 5.73
CA ARG A 397 -6.30 -19.48 4.48
C ARG A 397 -6.52 -18.64 3.22
N SER A 398 -7.32 -17.59 3.30
CA SER A 398 -7.56 -16.62 2.22
C SER A 398 -6.41 -15.63 2.01
N GLY A 399 -5.42 -15.62 2.91
CA GLY A 399 -4.31 -14.66 2.89
C GLY A 399 -4.56 -13.40 3.72
N ALA A 400 -5.79 -13.15 4.21
CA ALA A 400 -6.09 -12.05 5.13
C ALA A 400 -5.42 -12.27 6.49
N LEU A 401 -5.11 -11.18 7.19
CA LEU A 401 -4.55 -11.20 8.53
C LEU A 401 -5.69 -11.08 9.55
N ILE A 402 -5.73 -11.99 10.51
CA ILE A 402 -6.71 -11.96 11.60
C ILE A 402 -6.02 -11.38 12.82
N ALA A 403 -6.46 -10.22 13.30
CA ALA A 403 -5.97 -9.62 14.52
C ALA A 403 -6.44 -10.46 15.73
N GLN A 404 -5.54 -10.67 16.69
CA GLN A 404 -5.83 -11.50 17.85
C GLN A 404 -6.30 -10.63 19.01
N LEU A 405 -7.43 -11.03 19.60
CA LEU A 405 -7.89 -10.42 20.84
C LEU A 405 -6.92 -10.76 21.99
N THR A 406 -6.66 -9.79 22.82
CA THR A 406 -5.90 -9.95 24.06
C THR A 406 -6.77 -9.62 25.27
N TYR A 407 -6.25 -9.89 26.44
CA TYR A 407 -6.88 -9.52 27.70
C TYR A 407 -5.88 -8.73 28.55
N ASN A 408 -6.30 -7.57 29.02
CA ASN A 408 -5.56 -6.79 29.96
C ASN A 408 -6.30 -6.85 31.32
N PRO A 409 -5.63 -7.26 32.42
CA PRO A 409 -6.25 -7.27 33.73
C PRO A 409 -6.53 -5.83 34.19
N ALA A 410 -7.51 -5.64 35.06
CA ALA A 410 -7.84 -4.33 35.63
C ALA A 410 -6.62 -3.60 36.20
N SER A 411 -5.67 -4.32 36.81
CA SER A 411 -4.43 -3.76 37.32
C SER A 411 -3.53 -3.08 36.26
N ALA A 412 -3.72 -3.37 34.98
CA ALA A 412 -3.01 -2.69 33.90
C ALA A 412 -3.50 -1.25 33.69
N TRP A 413 -4.71 -0.94 34.12
CA TRP A 413 -5.36 0.36 33.92
C TRP A 413 -5.20 1.31 35.10
N TYR A 414 -4.89 0.78 36.26
CA TYR A 414 -4.87 1.54 37.49
C TYR A 414 -3.44 1.80 37.99
N ALA A 415 -3.08 3.06 38.02
CA ALA A 415 -1.86 3.53 38.65
C ALA A 415 -2.23 4.54 39.71
N GLY A 416 -2.11 4.16 40.98
CA GLY A 416 -2.12 5.11 42.07
C GLY A 416 -3.36 5.99 42.23
N GLY A 417 -4.51 5.54 41.75
CA GLY A 417 -5.74 6.33 41.77
C GLY A 417 -6.11 6.97 40.43
N ALA A 418 -5.47 6.51 39.32
CA ALA A 418 -5.95 6.84 37.98
C ALA A 418 -7.41 6.41 37.84
N GLN A 419 -8.22 7.32 37.36
CA GLN A 419 -9.64 7.11 37.17
C GLN A 419 -9.95 6.34 35.89
N ASP A 420 -11.17 5.83 35.79
CA ASP A 420 -11.68 5.09 34.66
C ASP A 420 -11.36 5.76 33.33
N VAL A 421 -10.73 5.01 32.47
CA VAL A 421 -10.65 5.36 31.04
C VAL A 421 -12.00 5.04 30.45
N SER A 422 -12.59 5.95 29.71
CA SER A 422 -14.00 5.88 29.33
C SER A 422 -14.40 4.67 28.47
N MET A 423 -13.47 3.93 27.87
CA MET A 423 -13.79 2.89 26.88
C MET A 423 -13.07 1.55 27.08
N ASP A 424 -12.21 1.39 28.06
CA ASP A 424 -11.33 0.23 28.19
C ASP A 424 -12.01 -1.06 28.69
N ASP A 425 -12.97 -0.95 29.57
CA ASP A 425 -13.60 -2.12 30.23
C ASP A 425 -14.64 -2.84 29.36
N GLU A 426 -15.24 -2.15 28.41
CA GLU A 426 -16.37 -2.65 27.60
C GLU A 426 -16.06 -2.63 26.10
N ASP A 427 -14.79 -2.67 25.72
CA ASP A 427 -14.35 -2.69 24.32
C ASP A 427 -13.35 -3.81 24.05
N ASN A 428 -13.21 -4.16 22.76
CA ASN A 428 -12.26 -5.16 22.31
C ASN A 428 -10.83 -4.67 22.46
N GLN A 429 -9.98 -5.52 22.99
CA GLN A 429 -8.57 -5.25 23.17
C GLN A 429 -7.74 -6.18 22.27
N TYR A 430 -6.77 -5.60 21.55
CA TYR A 430 -5.88 -6.28 20.62
C TYR A 430 -4.41 -6.13 21.01
N ARG A 431 -4.12 -5.21 21.93
CA ARG A 431 -2.77 -4.85 22.36
C ARG A 431 -2.64 -4.98 23.87
N LYS A 432 -1.50 -5.47 24.30
CA LYS A 432 -1.20 -5.61 25.73
C LYS A 432 -0.80 -4.25 26.30
N VAL A 433 -1.41 -3.88 27.41
CA VAL A 433 -1.17 -2.62 28.13
C VAL A 433 -0.30 -2.89 29.35
N SER A 434 0.66 -2.00 29.59
CA SER A 434 1.53 -2.04 30.79
C SER A 434 1.61 -0.64 31.39
N VAL A 435 1.47 -0.55 32.70
CA VAL A 435 1.52 0.72 33.43
C VAL A 435 2.91 0.96 34.04
N HIS A 436 3.35 2.20 34.02
CA HIS A 436 4.57 2.69 34.63
C HIS A 436 4.20 3.81 35.62
N ALA A 437 4.28 3.52 36.89
CA ALA A 437 3.81 4.40 37.96
C ALA A 437 4.76 4.34 39.16
N PRO A 438 4.80 5.40 39.97
CA PRO A 438 5.56 5.38 41.19
C PRO A 438 5.01 4.36 42.21
N ALA A 439 5.89 3.86 43.09
CA ALA A 439 5.43 3.07 44.21
C ALA A 439 4.54 3.95 45.11
N LEU A 440 3.49 3.37 45.67
CA LEU A 440 2.49 4.03 46.49
C LEU A 440 3.05 4.89 47.66
N SER A 441 4.28 4.64 48.08
CA SER A 441 4.97 5.38 49.11
C SER A 441 5.64 6.70 48.66
N THR A 442 5.66 6.99 47.36
CA THR A 442 6.41 8.11 46.79
C THR A 442 5.57 9.22 46.18
N PHE A 443 4.26 9.20 46.38
CA PHE A 443 3.33 10.22 45.85
C PHE A 443 3.50 11.66 46.35
N THR A 444 4.64 12.05 46.84
CA THR A 444 4.85 13.39 47.46
C THR A 444 5.49 14.40 46.52
N SER A 445 5.95 14.01 45.34
CA SER A 445 6.60 14.92 44.38
C SER A 445 5.94 14.85 43.02
N VAL A 446 5.67 16.00 42.43
CA VAL A 446 5.20 16.11 41.05
C VAL A 446 6.31 15.60 40.15
N ALA A 447 6.00 14.59 39.35
CA ALA A 447 6.86 14.13 38.28
C ALA A 447 7.02 15.21 37.20
N ALA A 448 7.25 14.85 36.01
CA ALA A 448 7.40 15.76 34.88
C ALA A 448 6.07 16.44 34.49
N SER A 449 6.10 17.73 34.23
CA SER A 449 4.93 18.56 33.84
C SER A 449 5.10 19.11 32.43
N PRO A 450 4.23 18.75 31.47
CA PRO A 450 4.27 19.32 30.14
C PRO A 450 3.81 20.78 30.14
N GLN A 451 4.56 21.64 29.48
CA GLN A 451 4.21 23.03 29.26
C GLN A 451 4.11 23.31 27.77
N LEU A 452 2.99 23.86 27.33
CA LEU A 452 2.77 24.13 25.92
C LEU A 452 3.75 25.17 25.39
N ALA A 453 4.64 24.78 24.49
CA ALA A 453 5.53 25.65 23.74
C ALA A 453 4.87 26.13 22.44
N GLY A 454 4.19 25.23 21.77
CA GLY A 454 3.48 25.55 20.51
C GLY A 454 2.51 24.45 20.09
N ILE A 455 1.75 24.76 19.06
CA ILE A 455 0.79 23.83 18.44
C ILE A 455 1.23 23.61 16.99
N PHE A 456 1.30 22.36 16.57
CA PHE A 456 1.59 22.00 15.18
C PHE A 456 0.37 21.37 14.49
N ASN A 457 0.31 21.53 13.16
CA ASN A 457 -0.70 20.89 12.34
C ASN A 457 -0.05 19.74 11.54
N PRO A 458 -0.39 18.48 11.82
CA PRO A 458 0.14 17.31 11.11
C PRO A 458 0.01 17.39 9.59
N ALA A 459 -1.11 17.92 9.09
CA ALA A 459 -1.36 18.05 7.65
C ALA A 459 -0.40 19.03 6.92
N LYS A 460 0.39 19.82 7.65
CA LYS A 460 1.41 20.72 7.09
C LYS A 460 2.79 20.07 6.99
N ILE A 461 2.98 18.89 7.50
CA ILE A 461 4.24 18.16 7.38
C ILE A 461 4.37 17.68 5.93
N LYS A 462 5.42 18.14 5.22
CA LYS A 462 5.55 17.97 3.76
C LYS A 462 6.03 16.58 3.30
N ALA A 463 6.22 15.66 4.19
CA ALA A 463 6.88 14.39 3.90
C ALA A 463 5.98 13.30 3.30
N PHE A 464 4.73 13.58 2.99
CA PHE A 464 3.74 12.60 2.55
C PHE A 464 3.50 12.64 1.04
N ASP A 465 4.15 11.72 0.32
CA ASP A 465 3.74 11.37 -1.03
C ASP A 465 2.85 10.10 -0.96
N PRO A 466 1.59 10.16 -1.40
CA PRO A 466 0.66 9.03 -1.27
C PRO A 466 1.14 7.73 -1.93
N LEU A 467 1.97 7.82 -2.98
CA LEU A 467 2.45 6.65 -3.72
C LEU A 467 3.70 6.02 -3.10
N SER A 468 4.45 6.77 -2.31
CA SER A 468 5.65 6.34 -1.61
C SER A 468 5.62 6.66 -0.12
N ALA A 469 4.43 6.90 0.42
CA ALA A 469 4.26 7.19 1.83
C ALA A 469 4.87 6.08 2.66
N VAL A 470 5.90 6.44 3.40
CA VAL A 470 6.40 5.63 4.50
C VAL A 470 5.79 6.24 5.74
N PRO A 471 5.09 5.47 6.60
CA PRO A 471 4.52 6.04 7.81
C PRO A 471 5.61 6.76 8.57
N LEU A 472 5.42 8.03 8.85
CA LEU A 472 6.30 8.75 9.77
C LEU A 472 6.15 8.19 11.19
N GLY A 473 5.12 7.33 11.37
CA GLY A 473 4.89 6.54 12.57
C GLY A 473 4.35 7.35 13.75
N ALA A 474 4.49 8.68 13.71
CA ALA A 474 4.24 9.53 14.86
C ALA A 474 3.07 10.51 14.68
N TYR A 475 2.84 11.02 13.47
CA TYR A 475 2.02 12.24 13.31
C TYR A 475 0.61 12.03 12.76
N GLU A 476 0.33 10.89 12.16
CA GLU A 476 -0.99 10.59 11.58
C GLU A 476 -1.54 9.27 12.11
N PRO A 477 -2.85 9.17 12.35
CA PRO A 477 -3.47 7.91 12.70
C PRO A 477 -3.36 6.93 11.53
N VAL A 478 -3.28 5.65 11.84
CA VAL A 478 -3.36 4.60 10.83
C VAL A 478 -4.76 4.62 10.22
N VAL A 479 -4.83 4.66 8.89
CA VAL A 479 -6.09 4.55 8.17
C VAL A 479 -6.49 3.08 8.07
N ALA A 480 -7.57 2.71 8.73
CA ALA A 480 -8.17 1.37 8.71
C ALA A 480 -9.55 1.45 8.03
N ALA A 481 -9.55 1.39 6.70
CA ALA A 481 -10.76 1.58 5.90
C ALA A 481 -11.61 0.30 5.81
N PRO A 482 -12.95 0.37 5.81
CA PRO A 482 -13.81 -0.80 5.67
C PRO A 482 -13.67 -1.46 4.29
N ALA A 483 -13.19 -2.70 4.24
CA ALA A 483 -12.93 -3.42 3.00
C ALA A 483 -14.19 -4.09 2.42
N THR A 484 -15.19 -4.41 3.25
CA THR A 484 -16.43 -5.10 2.83
C THR A 484 -17.67 -4.21 2.95
N ALA A 485 -18.74 -4.56 2.27
CA ALA A 485 -20.03 -3.87 2.41
C ALA A 485 -20.60 -4.00 3.83
N ALA A 486 -20.39 -5.15 4.48
CA ALA A 486 -20.80 -5.37 5.87
C ALA A 486 -20.05 -4.46 6.84
N SER A 487 -18.71 -4.37 6.72
CA SER A 487 -17.89 -3.50 7.54
C SER A 487 -18.20 -2.02 7.28
N ARG A 488 -18.44 -1.64 6.02
CA ARG A 488 -18.85 -0.27 5.67
C ARG A 488 -20.17 0.12 6.30
N LYS A 489 -21.12 -0.82 6.36
CA LYS A 489 -22.41 -0.60 7.04
C LYS A 489 -22.20 -0.48 8.57
N ALA A 490 -21.39 -1.36 9.17
CA ALA A 490 -21.10 -1.35 10.60
C ALA A 490 -20.42 -0.05 11.07
N LEU A 491 -19.49 0.49 10.26
CA LEU A 491 -18.76 1.72 10.53
C LEU A 491 -19.43 2.98 9.97
N HIS A 492 -20.69 2.90 9.54
CA HIS A 492 -21.42 4.03 8.92
C HIS A 492 -20.67 4.71 7.76
N GLY A 493 -19.86 3.94 7.01
CA GLY A 493 -19.07 4.44 5.89
C GLY A 493 -17.78 5.18 6.27
N ARG A 494 -17.40 5.20 7.54
CA ARG A 494 -16.18 5.83 8.06
C ARG A 494 -15.04 4.83 8.17
N ASP A 495 -13.83 5.33 8.32
CA ASP A 495 -12.68 4.54 8.73
C ASP A 495 -12.75 4.27 10.23
N LEU A 496 -12.18 3.15 10.66
CA LEU A 496 -12.01 2.86 12.08
C LEU A 496 -10.89 3.76 12.63
N LEU A 497 -11.22 4.61 13.59
CA LEU A 497 -10.32 5.56 14.23
C LEU A 497 -10.05 5.16 15.68
N PRO A 498 -8.97 5.67 16.30
CA PRO A 498 -8.70 5.38 17.71
C PRO A 498 -9.75 5.99 18.63
N ASN A 499 -10.05 5.29 19.70
CA ASN A 499 -10.86 5.75 20.83
C ASN A 499 -9.99 5.76 22.10
N ALA A 500 -10.58 6.04 23.27
CA ALA A 500 -9.84 6.07 24.53
C ALA A 500 -9.38 4.68 25.03
N ASN A 501 -9.76 3.59 24.39
CA ASN A 501 -9.26 2.26 24.68
C ASN A 501 -7.80 2.11 24.20
N LEU A 502 -6.83 2.19 25.11
CA LEU A 502 -5.42 2.04 24.81
C LEU A 502 -5.08 0.68 24.18
N GLY A 503 -5.80 -0.37 24.58
CA GLY A 503 -5.66 -1.72 24.04
C GLY A 503 -6.38 -1.91 22.70
N GLY A 504 -7.09 -0.90 22.19
CA GLY A 504 -7.84 -0.93 20.94
C GLY A 504 -6.99 -1.24 19.73
N TYR A 505 -7.63 -1.55 18.60
CA TYR A 505 -6.93 -1.97 17.40
C TYR A 505 -6.11 -0.83 16.78
N VAL A 506 -6.72 0.32 16.54
CA VAL A 506 -6.04 1.51 15.99
C VAL A 506 -5.38 2.29 17.12
N SER A 507 -4.10 2.61 16.97
CA SER A 507 -3.39 3.47 17.91
C SER A 507 -3.55 4.94 17.56
N GLN A 508 -3.53 5.76 18.59
CA GLN A 508 -3.48 7.20 18.42
C GLN A 508 -2.13 7.64 17.85
N PRO A 509 -2.11 8.73 17.05
CA PRO A 509 -0.87 9.42 16.74
C PRO A 509 -0.30 10.10 17.98
N VAL A 510 0.94 10.59 17.89
CA VAL A 510 1.55 11.35 18.97
C VAL A 510 0.82 12.70 19.13
N ASP A 511 0.29 12.94 20.32
CA ASP A 511 -0.42 14.19 20.67
C ASP A 511 0.55 15.25 21.17
N LEU A 512 1.57 14.86 21.97
CA LEU A 512 2.56 15.75 22.53
C LEU A 512 3.98 15.33 22.13
N ILE A 513 4.72 16.25 21.57
CA ILE A 513 6.13 16.06 21.18
C ILE A 513 7.01 16.93 22.06
N THR A 514 8.05 16.34 22.62
CA THR A 514 9.08 17.05 23.39
C THR A 514 10.49 16.79 22.86
N SER A 515 11.49 17.46 23.45
CA SER A 515 12.90 17.20 23.11
C SER A 515 13.43 15.96 23.84
N LEU A 516 14.44 15.28 23.25
CA LEU A 516 15.16 14.18 23.92
C LEU A 516 15.76 14.59 25.27
N SER A 517 16.05 15.87 25.47
CA SER A 517 16.56 16.40 26.74
C SER A 517 15.56 16.28 27.90
N ALA A 518 14.28 16.08 27.66
CA ALA A 518 13.24 15.83 28.66
C ALA A 518 13.19 14.35 29.15
N LEU A 519 13.81 13.41 28.43
CA LEU A 519 13.76 11.98 28.75
C LEU A 519 14.25 11.62 30.15
N PRO A 520 15.31 12.24 30.74
CA PRO A 520 15.72 11.92 32.09
C PRO A 520 14.63 12.16 33.15
N ALA A 521 13.75 13.13 32.92
CA ALA A 521 12.59 13.39 33.79
C ALA A 521 11.44 12.40 33.51
N LEU A 522 11.15 12.14 32.23
CA LEU A 522 10.04 11.29 31.78
C LEU A 522 10.29 9.78 31.97
N GLN A 523 11.55 9.35 31.98
CA GLN A 523 11.95 7.95 32.14
C GLN A 523 12.76 7.71 33.41
N ASN A 524 12.48 8.48 34.45
CA ASN A 524 13.14 8.34 35.75
C ASN A 524 12.75 7.02 36.44
N GLN A 525 13.67 6.05 36.45
CA GLN A 525 13.43 4.74 37.09
C GLN A 525 13.15 4.84 38.60
N GLY A 526 13.72 5.83 39.28
CA GLY A 526 13.45 6.10 40.70
C GLY A 526 11.99 6.50 40.96
N TYR A 527 11.34 7.06 39.98
CA TYR A 527 9.92 7.47 40.06
C TYR A 527 8.99 6.44 39.42
N TYR A 528 9.20 6.10 38.15
CA TYR A 528 8.26 5.26 37.38
C TYR A 528 8.53 3.74 37.48
N GLY A 529 9.53 3.33 38.24
CA GLY A 529 9.88 1.92 38.42
C GLY A 529 10.82 1.36 37.35
N SER A 530 11.11 0.07 37.46
CA SER A 530 12.12 -0.60 36.63
C SER A 530 11.72 -0.91 35.19
N GLY A 531 10.44 -0.72 34.83
CA GLY A 531 9.92 -1.03 33.49
C GLY A 531 10.17 0.08 32.46
N VAL A 532 10.80 1.21 32.83
CA VAL A 532 11.08 2.32 31.93
C VAL A 532 12.43 2.15 31.22
N HIS A 533 12.50 2.61 29.98
CA HIS A 533 13.68 2.48 29.12
C HIS A 533 14.69 3.63 29.30
N ALA A 534 15.12 3.88 30.54
CA ALA A 534 16.04 4.99 30.83
C ALA A 534 17.44 4.82 30.20
N ARG A 535 17.89 3.60 29.93
CA ARG A 535 19.21 3.31 29.33
C ARG A 535 19.18 3.27 27.81
N ASP A 536 18.07 2.87 27.25
CA ASP A 536 17.82 2.65 25.83
C ASP A 536 16.51 3.33 25.39
N PRO A 537 16.42 4.68 25.53
CA PRO A 537 15.15 5.40 25.44
C PRO A 537 14.58 5.52 24.03
N ILE A 538 15.38 5.33 22.98
CA ILE A 538 14.98 5.58 21.62
C ILE A 538 14.24 4.36 21.06
N SER A 539 13.08 4.58 20.47
CA SER A 539 12.22 3.56 19.89
C SER A 539 12.56 3.26 18.43
N VAL A 540 12.88 4.29 17.65
CA VAL A 540 13.27 4.16 16.23
C VAL A 540 14.20 5.29 15.83
N ILE A 541 15.00 5.07 14.77
CA ILE A 541 15.77 6.12 14.12
C ILE A 541 15.44 6.09 12.63
N ARG A 542 15.06 7.26 12.09
CA ARG A 542 14.78 7.46 10.67
C ARG A 542 16.01 8.11 10.03
N VAL A 543 16.60 7.45 9.03
CA VAL A 543 17.87 7.91 8.44
C VAL A 543 17.65 8.32 7.00
N ARG A 544 18.10 9.53 6.67
CA ARG A 544 18.24 10.04 5.31
C ARG A 544 19.69 9.94 4.86
N VAL A 545 19.91 9.35 3.68
CA VAL A 545 21.24 9.13 3.10
C VAL A 545 21.60 10.27 2.16
N ALA A 546 22.83 10.77 2.27
CA ALA A 546 23.34 11.85 1.43
C ALA A 546 23.50 11.42 -0.02
N GLY A 547 23.21 12.34 -0.96
CA GLY A 547 23.45 12.13 -2.38
C GLY A 547 22.53 11.08 -3.05
N VAL A 548 21.41 10.72 -2.44
CA VAL A 548 20.34 9.92 -3.06
C VAL A 548 19.54 10.84 -4.00
N THR A 549 19.64 10.60 -5.31
CA THR A 549 18.97 11.43 -6.34
C THR A 549 17.77 10.73 -6.99
N GLY A 550 17.67 9.41 -6.87
CA GLY A 550 16.61 8.62 -7.47
C GLY A 550 16.94 7.13 -7.45
N PRO A 551 16.14 6.29 -8.13
CA PRO A 551 16.29 4.83 -8.12
C PRO A 551 17.43 4.35 -9.05
N ASN A 552 18.57 5.01 -9.03
CA ASN A 552 19.73 4.63 -9.81
C ASN A 552 20.68 3.71 -9.02
N PRO A 553 21.54 2.92 -9.70
CA PRO A 553 22.44 1.97 -9.03
C PRO A 553 23.36 2.60 -7.98
N VAL A 554 23.81 3.84 -8.21
CA VAL A 554 24.70 4.56 -7.28
C VAL A 554 23.97 4.92 -6.00
N SER A 555 22.76 5.49 -6.09
CA SER A 555 21.92 5.80 -4.93
C SER A 555 21.59 4.53 -4.13
N LEU A 556 21.22 3.45 -4.80
CA LEU A 556 20.89 2.18 -4.16
C LEU A 556 22.11 1.54 -3.47
N ALA A 557 23.29 1.65 -4.08
CA ALA A 557 24.53 1.16 -3.46
C ALA A 557 24.87 1.94 -2.18
N ARG A 558 24.74 3.28 -2.22
CA ARG A 558 24.94 4.12 -1.04
C ARG A 558 24.00 3.79 0.10
N ILE A 559 22.70 3.62 -0.20
CA ILE A 559 21.71 3.27 0.82
C ILE A 559 22.05 1.92 1.45
N ARG A 560 22.44 0.92 0.64
CA ARG A 560 22.81 -0.41 1.13
C ARG A 560 24.07 -0.36 1.98
N GLU A 561 25.08 0.40 1.57
CA GLU A 561 26.32 0.56 2.33
C GLU A 561 26.05 1.19 3.70
N VAL A 562 25.30 2.29 3.75
CA VAL A 562 24.93 2.92 5.02
C VAL A 562 24.11 1.97 5.89
N ALA A 563 23.11 1.27 5.32
CA ALA A 563 22.30 0.30 6.04
C ALA A 563 23.16 -0.82 6.65
N GLN A 564 24.10 -1.37 5.87
CA GLN A 564 25.02 -2.40 6.35
C GLN A 564 25.96 -1.89 7.45
N GLN A 565 26.46 -0.65 7.31
CA GLN A 565 27.32 -0.05 8.36
C GLN A 565 26.53 0.18 9.66
N ILE A 566 25.24 0.57 9.58
CA ILE A 566 24.38 0.67 10.75
C ILE A 566 24.23 -0.69 11.42
N GLU A 567 23.83 -1.71 10.67
CA GLU A 567 23.60 -3.07 11.18
C GLU A 567 24.84 -3.65 11.84
N VAL A 568 26.01 -3.54 11.19
CA VAL A 568 27.29 -4.07 11.71
C VAL A 568 27.74 -3.36 12.98
N ARG A 569 27.56 -2.04 13.08
CA ARG A 569 28.01 -1.26 14.24
C ARG A 569 27.08 -1.36 15.44
N THR A 570 25.78 -1.50 15.20
CA THR A 570 24.76 -1.34 16.25
C THR A 570 23.98 -2.62 16.56
N HIS A 571 24.02 -3.63 15.69
CA HIS A 571 23.22 -4.87 15.74
C HIS A 571 21.71 -4.65 15.78
N LEU A 572 21.23 -3.50 15.28
CA LEU A 572 19.82 -3.13 15.24
C LEU A 572 19.16 -3.68 13.96
N ASP A 573 17.82 -3.81 14.00
CA ASP A 573 17.02 -4.14 12.82
C ASP A 573 17.00 -2.97 11.84
N VAL A 574 17.51 -3.18 10.63
CA VAL A 574 17.61 -2.14 9.58
C VAL A 574 16.70 -2.48 8.42
N ASP A 575 15.78 -1.58 8.06
CA ASP A 575 14.87 -1.70 6.93
C ASP A 575 15.13 -0.59 5.91
N ILE A 576 15.49 -0.97 4.68
CA ILE A 576 15.57 -0.02 3.56
C ILE A 576 14.15 0.25 3.06
N VAL A 577 13.71 1.49 3.23
CA VAL A 577 12.36 1.94 2.86
C VAL A 577 12.36 2.88 1.65
N ALA A 578 13.53 3.28 1.14
CA ALA A 578 13.64 4.00 -0.12
C ALA A 578 13.03 3.17 -1.27
N GLY A 579 12.15 3.78 -2.05
CA GLY A 579 11.44 3.10 -3.14
C GLY A 579 10.41 2.07 -2.68
N SER A 580 9.96 2.14 -1.43
CA SER A 580 8.80 1.41 -0.92
C SER A 580 7.48 2.06 -1.38
N SER A 581 6.38 1.35 -1.23
CA SER A 581 5.05 1.87 -1.53
C SER A 581 3.99 1.25 -0.63
N PRO A 582 2.95 2.00 -0.25
CA PRO A 582 1.79 1.45 0.45
C PRO A 582 1.14 0.31 -0.35
N SER A 583 0.78 -0.74 0.37
CA SER A 583 0.17 -1.96 -0.18
C SER A 583 -1.06 -2.31 0.66
N PRO A 584 -2.28 -2.10 0.15
CA PRO A 584 -3.51 -2.43 0.86
C PRO A 584 -3.51 -3.90 1.31
N THR A 585 -3.59 -4.08 2.61
CA THR A 585 -3.59 -5.40 3.28
C THR A 585 -4.91 -5.60 3.98
N THR A 586 -5.54 -6.76 3.77
CA THR A 586 -6.83 -7.08 4.40
C THR A 586 -6.61 -7.59 5.81
N ILE A 587 -7.28 -6.96 6.77
CA ILE A 587 -7.25 -7.29 8.19
C ILE A 587 -8.66 -7.66 8.64
N ASP A 588 -8.81 -8.83 9.25
CA ASP A 588 -10.06 -9.27 9.87
C ASP A 588 -9.99 -9.05 11.38
N LEU A 589 -10.92 -8.26 11.93
CA LEU A 589 -11.15 -8.13 13.35
C LEU A 589 -12.28 -9.05 13.76
N PRO A 590 -12.07 -9.95 14.74
CA PRO A 590 -13.13 -10.83 15.23
C PRO A 590 -14.20 -10.05 15.99
N ALA A 591 -15.41 -10.59 16.03
CA ALA A 591 -16.49 -10.06 16.88
C ALA A 591 -16.08 -10.08 18.35
N GLY A 592 -16.49 -9.05 19.09
CA GLY A 592 -16.12 -8.88 20.49
C GLY A 592 -17.09 -9.47 21.48
N LYS A 593 -16.66 -9.49 22.74
CA LYS A 593 -17.48 -9.91 23.88
C LYS A 593 -18.57 -8.90 24.24
N PHE A 594 -18.34 -7.63 23.90
CA PHE A 594 -19.21 -6.51 24.28
C PHE A 594 -20.19 -6.10 23.17
N GLY A 595 -20.38 -6.97 22.17
CA GLY A 595 -21.29 -6.71 21.07
C GLY A 595 -20.68 -6.02 19.86
N GLN A 596 -19.37 -5.77 19.85
CA GLN A 596 -18.70 -5.24 18.66
C GLN A 596 -18.82 -6.20 17.48
N PRO A 597 -19.16 -5.70 16.28
CA PRO A 597 -19.26 -6.52 15.09
C PRO A 597 -17.89 -7.01 14.61
N ALA A 598 -17.86 -8.15 13.91
CA ALA A 598 -16.69 -8.52 13.16
C ALA A 598 -16.49 -7.53 12.00
N LEU A 599 -15.25 -7.08 11.80
CA LEU A 599 -14.89 -6.12 10.76
C LEU A 599 -13.82 -6.69 9.85
N THR A 600 -13.94 -6.43 8.56
CA THR A 600 -12.87 -6.64 7.58
C THR A 600 -12.42 -5.26 7.10
N LEU A 601 -11.16 -4.94 7.36
CA LEU A 601 -10.54 -3.65 7.11
C LEU A 601 -9.47 -3.77 6.04
N SER A 602 -9.11 -2.65 5.43
CA SER A 602 -7.96 -2.50 4.55
C SER A 602 -7.01 -1.47 5.14
N GLU A 603 -5.76 -1.87 5.34
CA GLU A 603 -4.68 -1.01 5.82
C GLU A 603 -3.53 -0.98 4.83
N ASP A 604 -2.89 0.16 4.69
CA ASP A 604 -1.76 0.34 3.79
C ASP A 604 -0.44 -0.05 4.47
N TRP A 605 -0.08 -1.34 4.34
CA TRP A 605 1.23 -1.83 4.77
C TRP A 605 2.30 -1.41 3.76
N VAL A 606 3.45 -0.97 4.23
CA VAL A 606 4.53 -0.50 3.36
C VAL A 606 5.33 -1.66 2.80
N LYS A 607 5.22 -1.90 1.50
CA LYS A 607 5.99 -2.94 0.80
C LYS A 607 7.34 -2.39 0.36
N LYS A 608 8.42 -3.06 0.83
CA LYS A 608 9.80 -2.66 0.56
C LYS A 608 10.23 -2.98 -0.88
N GLY A 609 11.06 -2.13 -1.47
CA GLY A 609 11.74 -2.39 -2.74
C GLY A 609 10.85 -2.36 -3.99
N VAL A 610 9.64 -1.83 -3.92
CA VAL A 610 8.67 -1.79 -5.04
C VAL A 610 9.24 -1.06 -6.25
N ALA A 611 9.86 0.10 -6.06
CA ALA A 611 10.45 0.88 -7.15
C ALA A 611 11.54 0.10 -7.90
N VAL A 612 12.43 -0.57 -7.18
CA VAL A 612 13.50 -1.39 -7.77
C VAL A 612 12.92 -2.58 -8.52
N ALA A 613 11.93 -3.25 -7.94
CA ALA A 613 11.25 -4.37 -8.58
C ALA A 613 10.55 -3.94 -9.89
N ILE A 614 9.89 -2.77 -9.90
CA ILE A 614 9.26 -2.20 -11.10
C ILE A 614 10.31 -1.97 -12.19
N LEU A 615 11.41 -1.29 -11.87
CA LEU A 615 12.45 -0.97 -12.85
C LEU A 615 13.10 -2.23 -13.42
N THR A 616 13.48 -3.19 -12.58
CA THR A 616 14.06 -4.46 -13.00
C THR A 616 13.12 -5.25 -13.89
N ALA A 617 11.84 -5.22 -13.58
CA ALA A 617 10.83 -5.93 -14.35
C ALA A 617 10.61 -5.31 -15.73
N ILE A 618 10.61 -3.98 -15.84
CA ILE A 618 10.48 -3.28 -17.13
C ILE A 618 11.67 -3.56 -18.02
N ASP A 619 12.88 -3.54 -17.49
CA ASP A 619 14.09 -3.81 -18.28
C ASP A 619 14.07 -5.25 -18.83
N LYS A 620 13.72 -6.24 -18.02
CA LYS A 620 13.57 -7.63 -18.46
C LYS A 620 12.47 -7.81 -19.50
N ASN A 621 11.30 -7.22 -19.27
CA ASN A 621 10.16 -7.30 -20.18
C ASN A 621 10.50 -6.69 -21.55
N SER A 622 11.11 -5.50 -21.57
CA SER A 622 11.52 -4.83 -22.80
C SER A 622 12.52 -5.66 -23.59
N LEU A 623 13.49 -6.31 -22.93
CA LEU A 623 14.47 -7.19 -23.59
C LEU A 623 13.78 -8.41 -24.22
N VAL A 624 12.90 -9.09 -23.49
CA VAL A 624 12.18 -10.29 -23.98
C VAL A 624 11.34 -9.93 -25.21
N LEU A 625 10.56 -8.86 -25.14
CA LEU A 625 9.74 -8.38 -26.26
C LEU A 625 10.61 -8.03 -27.48
N PHE A 626 11.72 -7.34 -27.27
CA PHE A 626 12.67 -6.99 -28.36
C PHE A 626 13.19 -8.23 -29.05
N VAL A 627 13.66 -9.24 -28.33
CA VAL A 627 14.19 -10.49 -28.88
C VAL A 627 13.10 -11.26 -29.64
N LEU A 628 11.89 -11.37 -29.08
CA LEU A 628 10.76 -12.06 -29.72
C LEU A 628 10.38 -11.40 -31.04
N ILE A 629 10.29 -10.08 -31.10
CA ILE A 629 9.96 -9.33 -32.30
C ILE A 629 11.05 -9.54 -33.35
N LEU A 630 12.32 -9.49 -32.97
CA LEU A 630 13.44 -9.70 -33.87
C LEU A 630 13.39 -11.10 -34.51
N ILE A 631 13.11 -12.14 -33.72
CA ILE A 631 12.97 -13.51 -34.19
C ILE A 631 11.81 -13.62 -35.21
N VAL A 632 10.64 -13.03 -34.90
CA VAL A 632 9.49 -13.04 -35.83
C VAL A 632 9.84 -12.34 -37.16
N CYS A 633 10.50 -11.19 -37.08
CA CYS A 633 10.97 -10.47 -38.28
C CYS A 633 11.95 -11.31 -39.12
N VAL A 634 12.93 -11.95 -38.48
CA VAL A 634 13.91 -12.82 -39.17
C VAL A 634 13.21 -13.99 -39.88
N LEU A 635 12.28 -14.68 -39.17
CA LEU A 635 11.55 -15.81 -39.76
C LEU A 635 10.62 -15.39 -40.89
N PHE A 636 9.94 -14.26 -40.77
CA PHE A 636 9.11 -13.71 -41.84
C PHE A 636 9.95 -13.40 -43.11
N VAL A 637 11.07 -12.70 -42.95
CA VAL A 637 11.97 -12.36 -44.05
C VAL A 637 12.62 -13.62 -44.62
N ALA A 638 13.02 -14.60 -43.80
CA ALA A 638 13.58 -15.86 -44.23
C ALA A 638 12.57 -16.66 -45.09
N ASN A 639 11.31 -16.68 -44.73
CA ASN A 639 10.26 -17.32 -45.49
C ASN A 639 10.08 -16.65 -46.86
N SER A 640 9.91 -15.34 -46.88
CA SER A 640 9.73 -14.55 -48.10
C SER A 640 10.99 -14.61 -49.03
N ALA A 641 12.20 -14.55 -48.43
CA ALA A 641 13.45 -14.72 -49.17
C ALA A 641 13.57 -16.13 -49.78
N SER A 642 13.23 -17.16 -48.99
CA SER A 642 13.23 -18.56 -49.46
C SER A 642 12.30 -18.77 -50.68
N ALA A 643 11.14 -18.13 -50.61
CA ALA A 643 10.16 -18.16 -51.70
C ALA A 643 10.68 -17.46 -53.00
N ALA A 644 11.25 -16.27 -52.82
CA ALA A 644 11.83 -15.51 -53.92
C ALA A 644 12.96 -16.25 -54.60
N ILE A 645 13.84 -16.87 -53.80
CA ILE A 645 15.00 -17.66 -54.32
C ILE A 645 14.50 -18.92 -55.04
N ARG A 646 13.52 -19.67 -54.52
CA ARG A 646 12.97 -20.86 -55.16
C ARG A 646 12.33 -20.53 -56.49
N ALA A 647 11.61 -19.43 -56.59
CA ALA A 647 11.03 -18.99 -57.86
C ALA A 647 12.08 -18.70 -58.96
N ARG A 648 13.35 -18.49 -58.55
CA ARG A 648 14.50 -18.20 -59.45
C ARG A 648 15.46 -19.38 -59.59
N ARG A 649 15.07 -20.57 -59.10
CA ARG A 649 15.95 -21.75 -59.11
C ARG A 649 16.46 -22.12 -60.48
N ARG A 650 15.62 -22.00 -61.54
CA ARG A 650 16.01 -22.24 -62.91
C ARG A 650 17.07 -21.23 -63.36
N GLU A 651 16.91 -19.93 -63.07
CA GLU A 651 17.89 -18.89 -63.50
C GLU A 651 19.24 -19.05 -62.77
N LEU A 652 19.17 -19.32 -61.45
CA LEU A 652 20.41 -19.60 -60.70
C LEU A 652 21.12 -20.85 -61.17
N GLY A 653 20.35 -21.89 -61.61
CA GLY A 653 20.87 -23.09 -62.25
C GLY A 653 21.54 -22.78 -63.59
N VAL A 654 20.93 -21.96 -64.44
CA VAL A 654 21.56 -21.52 -65.74
C VAL A 654 22.84 -20.72 -65.46
N LEU A 655 22.85 -19.82 -64.49
CA LEU A 655 24.08 -19.08 -64.15
C LEU A 655 25.19 -20.01 -63.61
N ALA A 656 24.84 -21.05 -62.86
CA ALA A 656 25.80 -22.06 -62.45
C ALA A 656 26.37 -22.86 -63.66
N CYS A 657 25.52 -23.21 -64.65
CA CYS A 657 25.96 -23.85 -65.88
C CYS A 657 26.85 -22.94 -66.74
N LEU A 658 26.68 -21.61 -66.65
CA LEU A 658 27.52 -20.62 -67.26
C LEU A 658 28.85 -20.32 -66.53
N GLY A 659 29.19 -21.14 -65.53
CA GLY A 659 30.47 -21.06 -64.80
C GLY A 659 30.51 -20.15 -63.61
N TRP A 660 29.35 -19.72 -63.07
CA TRP A 660 29.33 -18.99 -61.81
C TRP A 660 29.62 -19.92 -60.60
N THR A 661 30.66 -19.54 -59.87
CA THR A 661 31.04 -20.31 -58.64
C THR A 661 30.03 -20.13 -57.52
N ARG A 662 29.92 -21.15 -56.66
CA ARG A 662 29.03 -21.10 -55.48
C ARG A 662 29.13 -19.81 -54.59
N PRO A 663 30.37 -19.31 -54.28
CA PRO A 663 30.53 -18.06 -53.57
C PRO A 663 29.97 -16.86 -54.33
N ARG A 664 30.11 -16.82 -55.64
CA ARG A 664 29.56 -15.69 -56.44
C ARG A 664 28.05 -15.68 -56.47
N LEU A 665 27.40 -16.84 -56.58
CA LEU A 665 25.95 -16.97 -56.49
C LEU A 665 25.46 -16.57 -55.11
N PHE A 666 26.12 -17.05 -54.07
CA PHE A 666 25.80 -16.74 -52.68
C PHE A 666 25.88 -15.23 -52.39
N THR A 667 26.99 -14.59 -52.73
CA THR A 667 27.19 -13.14 -52.52
C THR A 667 26.28 -12.29 -53.39
N ALA A 668 25.88 -12.75 -54.59
CA ALA A 668 24.93 -12.05 -55.44
C ALA A 668 23.53 -12.03 -54.80
N VAL A 669 23.07 -13.16 -54.28
CA VAL A 669 21.79 -13.27 -53.61
C VAL A 669 21.76 -12.47 -52.29
N LEU A 670 22.81 -12.57 -51.46
CA LEU A 670 22.91 -11.79 -50.24
C LEU A 670 23.02 -10.28 -50.52
N GLY A 671 23.74 -9.85 -51.57
CA GLY A 671 23.85 -8.44 -51.97
C GLY A 671 22.50 -7.86 -52.41
N GLU A 672 21.67 -8.68 -53.09
CA GLU A 672 20.32 -8.25 -53.45
C GLU A 672 19.42 -8.08 -52.18
N LEU A 673 19.48 -9.05 -51.26
CA LEU A 673 18.74 -8.97 -50.00
C LEU A 673 19.20 -7.81 -49.12
N ALA A 674 20.50 -7.54 -49.06
CA ALA A 674 21.04 -6.38 -48.36
C ALA A 674 20.58 -5.06 -48.99
N ALA A 675 20.49 -4.95 -50.33
CA ALA A 675 19.98 -3.76 -50.99
C ALA A 675 18.49 -3.53 -50.70
N ILE A 676 17.66 -4.61 -50.72
CA ILE A 676 16.26 -4.55 -50.33
C ILE A 676 16.14 -4.20 -48.86
N GLY A 677 17.01 -4.77 -47.99
CA GLY A 677 17.06 -4.46 -46.55
C GLY A 677 17.40 -2.99 -46.28
N LEU A 678 18.33 -2.44 -47.03
CA LEU A 678 18.72 -1.02 -46.93
C LEU A 678 17.54 -0.11 -47.35
N ALA A 679 16.92 -0.40 -48.50
CA ALA A 679 15.77 0.37 -48.99
C ALA A 679 14.57 0.30 -48.02
N ALA A 680 14.25 -0.89 -47.53
CA ALA A 680 13.20 -1.09 -46.57
C ALA A 680 13.48 -0.45 -45.18
N GLY A 681 14.74 -0.50 -44.75
CA GLY A 681 15.19 0.14 -43.52
C GLY A 681 15.05 1.67 -43.57
N LEU A 682 15.47 2.27 -44.67
CA LEU A 682 15.33 3.72 -44.91
C LEU A 682 13.86 4.15 -44.98
N ALA A 683 13.07 3.44 -45.79
CA ALA A 683 11.63 3.71 -45.89
C ALA A 683 10.89 3.45 -44.55
N GLY A 684 11.26 2.38 -43.82
CA GLY A 684 10.69 2.03 -42.51
C GLY A 684 11.04 3.07 -41.45
N ALA A 685 12.26 3.55 -41.41
CA ALA A 685 12.66 4.63 -40.52
C ALA A 685 11.90 5.94 -40.82
N ALA A 686 11.74 6.26 -42.11
CA ALA A 686 10.96 7.44 -42.53
C ALA A 686 9.47 7.32 -42.19
N ALA A 687 8.86 6.16 -42.37
CA ALA A 687 7.45 5.91 -42.08
C ALA A 687 7.17 5.82 -40.54
N ALA A 688 8.15 5.32 -39.78
CA ALA A 688 7.99 5.16 -38.33
C ALA A 688 7.91 6.48 -37.59
N LEU A 689 8.54 7.55 -38.06
CA LEU A 689 8.52 8.87 -37.43
C LEU A 689 7.12 9.48 -37.37
N PRO A 690 6.38 9.66 -38.50
CA PRO A 690 5.02 10.19 -38.45
C PRO A 690 4.04 9.23 -37.74
N LEU A 691 4.22 7.93 -37.88
CA LEU A 691 3.36 6.94 -37.25
C LEU A 691 3.53 6.96 -35.74
N SER A 692 4.78 7.07 -35.22
CA SER A 692 5.03 7.18 -33.81
C SER A 692 4.46 8.48 -33.21
N SER A 693 4.60 9.62 -33.93
CA SER A 693 4.02 10.87 -33.47
C SER A 693 2.47 10.83 -33.42
N ALA A 694 1.82 10.20 -34.40
CA ALA A 694 0.37 9.99 -34.43
C ALA A 694 -0.12 9.10 -33.28
N LEU A 695 0.72 8.17 -32.80
CA LEU A 695 0.44 7.30 -31.66
C LEU A 695 0.86 7.92 -30.30
N GLY A 696 1.33 9.18 -30.26
CA GLY A 696 1.81 9.83 -29.05
C GLY A 696 3.10 9.23 -28.48
N LEU A 697 3.92 8.59 -29.33
CA LEU A 697 5.18 7.95 -28.95
C LEU A 697 6.37 8.87 -29.28
N HIS A 698 7.37 8.90 -28.40
CA HIS A 698 8.58 9.69 -28.61
C HIS A 698 9.64 8.87 -29.34
N ALA A 699 9.68 8.98 -30.67
CA ALA A 699 10.75 8.42 -31.47
C ALA A 699 11.81 9.49 -31.76
N SER A 700 13.07 9.28 -31.34
CA SER A 700 14.17 10.16 -31.72
C SER A 700 14.70 9.79 -33.13
N PRO A 701 15.02 10.78 -33.99
CA PRO A 701 15.52 10.51 -35.35
C PRO A 701 16.78 9.63 -35.37
N GLY A 702 17.69 9.82 -34.40
CA GLY A 702 18.90 9.00 -34.29
C GLY A 702 18.62 7.53 -34.02
N ARG A 703 17.56 7.20 -33.29
CA ARG A 703 17.17 5.81 -33.04
C ARG A 703 16.37 5.21 -34.19
N ALA A 704 15.54 6.00 -34.85
CA ALA A 704 14.88 5.55 -36.06
C ALA A 704 15.93 5.16 -37.14
N ALA A 705 17.07 5.86 -37.20
CA ALA A 705 18.18 5.52 -38.08
C ALA A 705 18.82 4.15 -37.75
N LEU A 706 18.77 3.66 -36.50
CA LEU A 706 19.22 2.29 -36.11
C LEU A 706 18.39 1.19 -36.78
N ALA A 707 17.18 1.49 -37.21
CA ALA A 707 16.35 0.53 -37.96
C ALA A 707 17.03 0.11 -39.29
N VAL A 708 17.85 0.99 -39.89
CA VAL A 708 18.53 0.72 -41.14
C VAL A 708 19.57 -0.42 -41.01
N PRO A 709 20.58 -0.35 -40.13
CA PRO A 709 21.51 -1.45 -39.94
C PRO A 709 20.83 -2.72 -39.43
N ILE A 710 19.79 -2.61 -38.59
CA ILE A 710 19.02 -3.76 -38.13
C ILE A 710 18.26 -4.43 -39.27
N ALA A 711 17.62 -3.67 -40.16
CA ALA A 711 16.95 -4.19 -41.34
C ALA A 711 17.91 -4.94 -42.26
N VAL A 712 19.08 -4.38 -42.49
CA VAL A 712 20.14 -5.03 -43.28
C VAL A 712 20.64 -6.31 -42.62
N ALA A 713 20.87 -6.27 -41.29
CA ALA A 713 21.28 -7.45 -40.54
C ALA A 713 20.20 -8.56 -40.56
N VAL A 714 18.93 -8.21 -40.35
CA VAL A 714 17.79 -9.13 -40.43
C VAL A 714 17.69 -9.74 -41.86
N ALA A 715 17.81 -8.92 -42.91
CA ALA A 715 17.78 -9.39 -44.29
C ALA A 715 18.96 -10.35 -44.62
N LEU A 716 20.15 -10.05 -44.13
CA LEU A 716 21.30 -10.92 -44.26
C LEU A 716 21.17 -12.24 -43.48
N LEU A 717 20.82 -12.18 -42.20
CA LEU A 717 20.62 -13.36 -41.36
C LEU A 717 19.52 -14.26 -41.90
N ALA A 718 18.38 -13.67 -42.25
CA ALA A 718 17.27 -14.41 -42.86
C ALA A 718 17.62 -15.00 -44.23
N GLY A 719 18.49 -14.34 -44.99
CA GLY A 719 18.93 -14.76 -46.31
C GLY A 719 20.04 -15.82 -46.31
N LEU A 720 20.81 -16.01 -45.24
CA LEU A 720 21.97 -16.91 -45.20
C LEU A 720 21.60 -18.36 -45.59
N ALA A 721 20.65 -18.98 -44.94
CA ALA A 721 20.26 -20.37 -45.21
C ALA A 721 19.65 -20.55 -46.61
N PRO A 722 18.69 -19.70 -47.06
CA PRO A 722 18.16 -19.79 -48.41
C PRO A 722 19.20 -19.56 -49.51
N ALA A 723 20.08 -18.56 -49.31
CA ALA A 723 21.14 -18.27 -50.28
C ALA A 723 22.18 -19.42 -50.36
N TRP A 724 22.52 -20.01 -49.20
CA TRP A 724 23.43 -21.17 -49.17
C TRP A 724 22.83 -22.38 -49.90
N LEU A 725 21.54 -22.69 -49.61
CA LEU A 725 20.83 -23.79 -50.25
C LEU A 725 20.72 -23.59 -51.77
N ALA A 726 20.51 -22.35 -52.21
CA ALA A 726 20.43 -22.01 -53.62
C ALA A 726 21.80 -22.12 -54.34
N ALA A 727 22.87 -21.68 -53.67
CA ALA A 727 24.24 -21.75 -54.22
C ALA A 727 24.82 -23.18 -54.21
N SER A 728 24.35 -24.05 -53.32
CA SER A 728 24.77 -25.44 -53.18
C SER A 728 23.94 -26.44 -54.03
N ALA A 729 22.83 -25.97 -54.64
CA ALA A 729 21.97 -26.83 -55.43
C ALA A 729 22.70 -27.33 -56.69
N GLU A 730 22.53 -28.62 -57.04
CA GLU A 730 23.06 -29.23 -58.24
C GLU A 730 22.44 -28.57 -59.48
N PRO A 731 23.27 -28.08 -60.44
CA PRO A 731 22.77 -27.37 -61.65
C PRO A 731 21.72 -28.17 -62.45
N VAL A 732 21.95 -29.49 -62.63
CA VAL A 732 21.06 -30.39 -63.36
C VAL A 732 19.71 -30.59 -62.67
N ALA A 733 19.72 -30.76 -61.34
CA ALA A 733 18.51 -30.89 -60.53
C ALA A 733 17.70 -29.59 -60.45
N SER A 734 18.30 -28.44 -60.70
CA SER A 734 17.69 -27.14 -60.74
C SER A 734 16.91 -26.87 -62.06
N VAL A 735 17.31 -27.55 -63.17
CA VAL A 735 16.67 -27.45 -64.48
C VAL A 735 15.58 -28.52 -64.65
N ARG A 736 15.77 -29.72 -64.11
CA ARG A 736 14.81 -30.83 -64.09
C ARG A 736 14.54 -31.20 -62.64
N PRO A 737 13.42 -30.74 -62.02
CA PRO A 737 13.09 -31.11 -60.66
C PRO A 737 12.82 -32.63 -60.63
N PRO A 738 13.38 -33.36 -59.59
CA PRO A 738 13.10 -34.79 -59.44
C PRO A 738 11.60 -34.96 -59.02
N VAL A 739 10.92 -35.90 -59.71
CA VAL A 739 9.58 -36.34 -59.33
C VAL A 739 9.70 -37.08 -58.01
N LEU A 740 9.27 -36.47 -56.94
CA LEU A 740 9.20 -37.09 -55.61
C LEU A 740 8.16 -38.16 -55.59
N ALA A 741 8.55 -39.44 -55.79
CA ALA A 741 7.69 -40.59 -55.64
C ALA A 741 7.29 -40.74 -54.14
N VAL A 742 6.02 -40.59 -53.85
CA VAL A 742 5.49 -40.78 -52.50
C VAL A 742 5.41 -42.26 -52.19
N ARG A 743 6.28 -42.77 -51.33
CA ARG A 743 6.17 -44.12 -50.73
C ARG A 743 4.90 -44.19 -49.90
N ARG A 744 3.91 -44.99 -50.30
CA ARG A 744 2.68 -45.39 -49.57
C ARG A 744 1.82 -44.21 -49.04
N ALA A 745 1.03 -43.60 -49.93
CA ALA A 745 -0.09 -42.79 -49.57
C ALA A 745 -1.31 -43.69 -49.30
N ARG A 746 -1.77 -43.76 -48.04
CA ARG A 746 -3.12 -44.23 -47.72
C ARG A 746 -4.12 -43.29 -48.42
N GLN A 747 -5.13 -43.84 -49.11
CA GLN A 747 -6.15 -43.02 -49.75
C GLN A 747 -6.83 -42.10 -48.74
N PRO A 748 -6.77 -40.75 -48.91
CA PRO A 748 -7.36 -39.84 -47.95
C PRO A 748 -8.90 -39.90 -48.05
N GLY A 749 -9.55 -40.23 -46.94
CA GLY A 749 -11.00 -40.39 -46.84
C GLY A 749 -11.80 -39.06 -46.76
N GLY A 750 -11.24 -37.93 -47.27
CA GLY A 750 -11.93 -36.65 -47.24
C GLY A 750 -11.03 -35.41 -47.37
N ILE A 751 -11.62 -34.23 -47.42
CA ILE A 751 -10.91 -32.96 -47.61
C ILE A 751 -9.92 -32.70 -46.45
N THR A 752 -10.30 -33.03 -45.22
CA THR A 752 -9.45 -32.82 -44.04
C THR A 752 -8.23 -33.73 -44.01
N ALA A 753 -8.42 -35.02 -44.42
CA ALA A 753 -7.33 -35.96 -44.54
C ALA A 753 -6.35 -35.55 -45.66
N LEU A 754 -6.88 -35.06 -46.77
CA LEU A 754 -6.10 -34.54 -47.89
C LEU A 754 -5.30 -33.29 -47.43
N ALA A 755 -5.92 -32.37 -46.69
CA ALA A 755 -5.24 -31.19 -46.13
C ALA A 755 -4.07 -31.58 -45.21
N ALA A 756 -4.28 -32.55 -44.33
CA ALA A 756 -3.24 -33.05 -43.41
C ALA A 756 -2.06 -33.68 -44.19
N VAL A 757 -2.37 -34.51 -45.19
CA VAL A 757 -1.31 -35.09 -46.06
C VAL A 757 -0.55 -34.00 -46.79
N ASN A 758 -1.20 -32.97 -47.29
CA ASN A 758 -0.57 -31.83 -47.94
C ASN A 758 0.37 -31.01 -47.05
N VAL A 759 -0.04 -30.76 -45.82
CA VAL A 759 0.79 -30.08 -44.78
C VAL A 759 2.04 -30.93 -44.50
N LEU A 760 1.88 -32.28 -44.41
CA LEU A 760 2.99 -33.20 -44.16
C LEU A 760 3.92 -33.38 -45.38
N ARG A 761 3.43 -33.14 -46.61
CA ARG A 761 4.25 -33.17 -47.83
C ARG A 761 5.22 -31.99 -47.94
N THR A 762 4.88 -30.85 -47.32
CA THR A 762 5.72 -29.64 -47.32
C THR A 762 6.13 -29.24 -45.91
N PRO A 763 6.84 -30.10 -45.14
CA PRO A 763 7.03 -29.90 -43.72
C PRO A 763 7.80 -28.63 -43.38
N GLY A 764 8.80 -28.26 -44.17
CA GLY A 764 9.63 -27.07 -43.90
C GLY A 764 8.86 -25.75 -43.96
N ARG A 765 7.82 -25.66 -44.80
CA ARG A 765 6.99 -24.44 -44.91
C ARG A 765 5.91 -24.38 -43.83
N ALA A 766 5.22 -25.48 -43.68
CA ALA A 766 4.22 -25.62 -42.62
C ALA A 766 4.85 -25.34 -41.26
N LEU A 767 6.08 -25.83 -41.05
CA LEU A 767 6.86 -25.57 -39.84
C LEU A 767 7.20 -24.08 -39.67
N VAL A 768 7.66 -23.38 -40.74
CA VAL A 768 7.97 -21.94 -40.65
C VAL A 768 6.73 -21.11 -40.30
N GLY A 769 5.58 -21.40 -40.92
CA GLY A 769 4.32 -20.74 -40.58
C GLY A 769 3.84 -21.03 -39.16
N ALA A 770 3.92 -22.29 -38.75
CA ALA A 770 3.55 -22.72 -37.40
C ALA A 770 4.49 -22.09 -36.35
N ILE A 771 5.81 -22.03 -36.58
CA ILE A 771 6.78 -21.41 -35.68
C ILE A 771 6.51 -19.89 -35.58
N SER A 772 6.29 -19.19 -36.69
CA SER A 772 6.00 -17.76 -36.68
C SER A 772 4.77 -17.44 -35.85
N LEU A 773 3.70 -18.23 -35.97
CA LEU A 773 2.51 -18.08 -35.16
C LEU A 773 2.74 -18.52 -33.70
N ALA A 774 3.47 -19.61 -33.47
CA ALA A 774 3.82 -20.07 -32.13
C ALA A 774 4.56 -18.97 -31.33
N ILE A 775 5.49 -18.26 -31.93
CA ILE A 775 6.18 -17.15 -31.29
C ILE A 775 5.23 -16.00 -30.97
N GLY A 776 4.30 -15.67 -31.89
CA GLY A 776 3.27 -14.65 -31.61
C GLY A 776 2.37 -15.01 -30.40
N VAL A 777 1.89 -16.26 -30.35
CA VAL A 777 1.08 -16.78 -29.25
C VAL A 777 1.90 -16.91 -27.96
N THR A 778 3.17 -17.33 -28.05
CA THR A 778 4.11 -17.36 -26.92
C THR A 778 4.28 -15.96 -26.33
N ALA A 779 4.54 -14.96 -27.16
CA ALA A 779 4.69 -13.56 -26.72
C ALA A 779 3.43 -13.06 -26.03
N LEU A 780 2.24 -13.34 -26.56
CA LEU A 780 0.97 -12.97 -25.95
C LEU A 780 0.77 -13.67 -24.58
N THR A 781 1.09 -14.96 -24.50
CA THR A 781 0.95 -15.74 -23.26
C THR A 781 1.95 -15.26 -22.21
N ILE A 782 3.20 -14.98 -22.58
CA ILE A 782 4.22 -14.43 -21.67
C ILE A 782 3.80 -13.03 -21.19
N LEU A 783 3.31 -12.19 -22.08
CA LEU A 783 2.85 -10.85 -21.71
C LEU A 783 1.67 -10.92 -20.72
N ALA A 784 0.72 -11.82 -20.99
CA ALA A 784 -0.37 -12.08 -20.06
C ALA A 784 0.16 -12.61 -18.72
N ALA A 785 1.09 -13.56 -18.74
CA ALA A 785 1.72 -14.10 -17.53
C ALA A 785 2.46 -13.03 -16.75
N LEU A 786 3.22 -12.18 -17.40
CA LEU A 786 3.87 -11.02 -16.78
C LEU A 786 2.83 -10.09 -16.16
N THR A 787 1.74 -9.78 -16.87
CA THR A 787 0.65 -8.95 -16.32
C THR A 787 0.04 -9.58 -15.06
N PHE A 788 -0.07 -10.91 -14.99
CA PHE A 788 -0.58 -11.63 -13.81
C PHE A 788 0.48 -11.84 -12.72
N ALA A 789 1.73 -12.13 -13.07
CA ALA A 789 2.84 -12.20 -12.11
C ALA A 789 3.10 -10.83 -11.48
N PHE A 790 2.96 -9.76 -12.26
CA PHE A 790 2.97 -8.39 -11.75
C PHE A 790 1.81 -8.10 -10.80
N ARG A 791 0.63 -8.72 -11.00
CA ARG A 791 -0.48 -8.63 -10.03
C ARG A 791 -0.15 -9.27 -8.68
N GLY A 792 0.76 -10.22 -8.60
CA GLY A 792 1.17 -10.86 -7.34
C GLY A 792 2.31 -10.12 -6.59
N VAL A 793 3.20 -9.44 -7.30
CA VAL A 793 4.42 -8.81 -6.72
C VAL A 793 4.39 -7.29 -6.78
N LEU A 794 3.80 -6.70 -7.80
CA LEU A 794 3.77 -5.25 -8.05
C LEU A 794 2.36 -4.67 -7.99
N VAL A 795 1.35 -5.38 -8.43
CA VAL A 795 -0.07 -5.01 -8.34
C VAL A 795 -0.56 -5.39 -6.94
N GLY A 796 -0.71 -4.43 -6.11
CA GLY A 796 -1.05 -4.52 -4.68
C GLY A 796 -0.44 -3.36 -3.93
N SER A 797 0.55 -2.65 -4.54
CA SER A 797 1.04 -1.38 -4.02
C SER A 797 0.48 -0.21 -4.83
N LEU A 798 0.32 0.94 -4.21
CA LEU A 798 -0.23 2.14 -4.87
C LEU A 798 0.65 2.58 -6.04
N LEU A 799 1.97 2.59 -5.89
CA LEU A 799 2.92 2.91 -6.95
C LEU A 799 2.85 1.88 -8.10
N GLY A 800 2.78 0.59 -7.75
CA GLY A 800 2.65 -0.47 -8.75
C GLY A 800 1.37 -0.35 -9.57
N ASN A 801 0.25 -0.01 -8.93
CA ASN A 801 -1.03 0.23 -9.60
C ASN A 801 -0.98 1.46 -10.53
N ALA A 802 -0.38 2.57 -10.09
CA ALA A 802 -0.22 3.79 -10.88
C ALA A 802 0.64 3.52 -12.14
N VAL A 803 1.72 2.76 -12.00
CA VAL A 803 2.58 2.38 -13.11
C VAL A 803 1.89 1.39 -14.05
N ALA A 804 1.15 0.40 -13.53
CA ALA A 804 0.45 -0.61 -14.32
C ALA A 804 -0.59 0.01 -15.29
N VAL A 805 -1.23 1.10 -14.89
CA VAL A 805 -2.17 1.83 -15.78
C VAL A 805 -1.44 2.47 -16.96
N GLN A 806 -0.24 2.99 -16.75
CA GLN A 806 0.55 3.66 -17.80
C GLN A 806 1.16 2.68 -18.82
N VAL A 807 1.55 1.49 -18.38
CA VAL A 807 2.22 0.47 -19.22
C VAL A 807 1.22 -0.25 -20.14
N ARG A 808 -0.02 -0.44 -19.72
CA ARG A 808 -1.03 -1.22 -20.48
C ARG A 808 -1.24 -0.77 -21.93
N GLY A 809 -1.23 0.53 -22.22
CA GLY A 809 -1.46 1.05 -23.58
C GLY A 809 -0.39 0.61 -24.56
N VAL A 810 0.86 0.56 -24.17
CA VAL A 810 2.00 0.21 -25.00
C VAL A 810 2.08 -1.30 -25.25
N ASP A 811 1.80 -2.09 -24.22
CA ASP A 811 1.78 -3.55 -24.32
C ASP A 811 0.72 -4.03 -25.34
N TYR A 812 -0.46 -3.39 -25.40
CA TYR A 812 -1.47 -3.69 -26.41
C TYR A 812 -0.98 -3.42 -27.84
N VAL A 813 -0.26 -2.32 -28.06
CA VAL A 813 0.32 -2.02 -29.39
C VAL A 813 1.33 -3.09 -29.78
N ALA A 814 2.19 -3.52 -28.84
CA ALA A 814 3.17 -4.57 -29.08
C ALA A 814 2.52 -5.91 -29.44
N VAL A 815 1.48 -6.30 -28.70
CA VAL A 815 0.71 -7.53 -28.97
C VAL A 815 0.02 -7.48 -30.33
N ILE A 816 -0.68 -6.42 -30.62
CA ILE A 816 -1.38 -6.25 -31.92
C ILE A 816 -0.39 -6.33 -33.07
N ALA A 817 0.75 -5.66 -32.99
CA ALA A 817 1.77 -5.69 -34.02
C ALA A 817 2.40 -7.09 -34.21
N THR A 818 2.68 -7.80 -33.09
CA THR A 818 3.27 -9.16 -33.16
C THR A 818 2.26 -10.17 -33.72
N VAL A 819 0.99 -10.08 -33.34
CA VAL A 819 -0.08 -10.90 -33.88
C VAL A 819 -0.27 -10.59 -35.37
N ALA A 820 -0.29 -9.33 -35.76
CA ALA A 820 -0.42 -8.92 -37.18
C ALA A 820 0.74 -9.46 -38.05
N LEU A 821 1.98 -9.41 -37.58
CA LEU A 821 3.12 -10.00 -38.27
C LEU A 821 3.00 -11.53 -38.37
N GLY A 822 2.55 -12.21 -37.33
CA GLY A 822 2.28 -13.64 -37.34
C GLY A 822 1.22 -14.03 -38.39
N VAL A 823 0.15 -13.25 -38.47
CA VAL A 823 -0.95 -13.40 -39.45
C VAL A 823 -0.43 -13.25 -40.87
N LEU A 824 0.33 -12.20 -41.10
CA LEU A 824 0.94 -11.95 -42.43
C LEU A 824 1.89 -13.08 -42.81
N ALA A 825 2.66 -13.62 -41.86
CA ALA A 825 3.55 -14.76 -42.12
C ALA A 825 2.78 -16.03 -42.53
N VAL A 826 1.64 -16.31 -41.87
CA VAL A 826 0.78 -17.46 -42.24
C VAL A 826 0.12 -17.21 -43.59
N ALA A 827 -0.39 -16.03 -43.86
CA ALA A 827 -1.01 -15.66 -45.14
C ALA A 827 -0.01 -15.82 -46.30
N ASP A 828 1.25 -15.40 -46.11
CA ASP A 828 2.32 -15.54 -47.07
C ASP A 828 2.64 -17.02 -47.34
N VAL A 829 2.74 -17.85 -46.32
CA VAL A 829 2.94 -19.31 -46.44
C VAL A 829 1.80 -19.97 -47.23
N VAL A 830 0.55 -19.65 -46.91
CA VAL A 830 -0.63 -20.21 -47.60
C VAL A 830 -0.67 -19.72 -49.06
N PHE A 831 -0.42 -18.44 -49.32
CA PHE A 831 -0.40 -17.88 -50.68
C PHE A 831 0.67 -18.53 -51.54
N LEU A 832 1.86 -18.73 -51.01
CA LEU A 832 2.95 -19.39 -51.72
C LEU A 832 2.64 -20.88 -52.01
N ASN A 833 2.06 -21.59 -51.05
CA ASN A 833 1.62 -22.97 -51.25
C ASN A 833 0.61 -23.07 -52.41
N ILE A 834 -0.38 -22.19 -52.48
CA ILE A 834 -1.36 -22.17 -53.58
C ILE A 834 -0.67 -21.93 -54.89
N ARG A 835 0.22 -20.94 -54.97
CA ARG A 835 0.87 -20.58 -56.25
C ARG A 835 1.81 -21.67 -56.80
N GLU A 836 2.51 -22.39 -55.95
CA GLU A 836 3.39 -23.50 -56.35
C GLU A 836 2.61 -24.75 -56.73
N ARG A 837 1.42 -24.91 -56.15
CA ARG A 837 0.51 -26.02 -56.44
C ARG A 837 -0.59 -25.67 -57.43
N ALA A 838 -0.47 -24.49 -58.07
CA ALA A 838 -1.44 -24.04 -59.05
C ALA A 838 -1.71 -25.07 -60.15
N PRO A 839 -0.70 -25.82 -60.71
CA PRO A 839 -0.96 -26.89 -61.65
C PRO A 839 -1.76 -28.05 -61.03
N GLU A 840 -1.40 -28.52 -59.82
CA GLU A 840 -2.17 -29.56 -59.10
C GLU A 840 -3.62 -29.15 -58.85
N LEU A 841 -3.84 -27.89 -58.45
CA LEU A 841 -5.18 -27.36 -58.19
C LEU A 841 -5.97 -27.19 -59.48
N ALA A 842 -5.29 -26.84 -60.61
CA ALA A 842 -5.89 -26.80 -61.96
C ALA A 842 -6.32 -28.17 -62.43
N THR A 843 -5.50 -29.21 -62.19
CA THR A 843 -5.85 -30.61 -62.52
C THR A 843 -7.04 -31.09 -61.65
N LEU A 844 -7.08 -30.82 -60.34
CA LEU A 844 -8.24 -31.14 -59.52
C LEU A 844 -9.52 -30.47 -60.02
N ARG A 845 -9.40 -29.19 -60.49
CA ARG A 845 -10.55 -28.48 -61.11
C ARG A 845 -10.98 -29.12 -62.40
N ALA A 846 -10.05 -29.59 -63.24
CA ALA A 846 -10.33 -30.31 -64.49
C ALA A 846 -11.02 -31.65 -64.21
N PHE A 847 -10.74 -32.32 -63.10
CA PHE A 847 -11.43 -33.50 -62.60
C PHE A 847 -12.78 -33.24 -61.91
N GLY A 848 -13.31 -32.01 -61.97
CA GLY A 848 -14.67 -31.68 -61.49
C GLY A 848 -14.76 -31.23 -60.02
N TRP A 849 -13.64 -30.87 -59.36
CA TRP A 849 -13.70 -30.30 -58.03
C TRP A 849 -14.26 -28.89 -58.10
N SER A 850 -15.29 -28.63 -57.27
CA SER A 850 -15.89 -27.30 -57.17
C SER A 850 -14.92 -26.28 -56.54
N GLU A 851 -15.07 -25.01 -56.88
CA GLU A 851 -14.29 -23.92 -56.31
C GLU A 851 -14.43 -23.87 -54.76
N SER A 852 -15.60 -24.20 -54.25
CA SER A 852 -15.90 -24.29 -52.83
C SER A 852 -15.14 -25.42 -52.14
N ALA A 853 -14.92 -26.54 -52.83
CA ALA A 853 -14.15 -27.66 -52.28
C ALA A 853 -12.67 -27.36 -52.24
N LEU A 854 -12.12 -26.69 -53.27
CA LEU A 854 -10.73 -26.22 -53.30
C LEU A 854 -10.49 -25.11 -52.27
N GLY A 855 -11.46 -24.20 -52.13
CA GLY A 855 -11.40 -23.17 -51.10
C GLY A 855 -11.41 -23.78 -49.67
N ARG A 856 -12.25 -24.77 -49.40
CA ARG A 856 -12.28 -25.51 -48.12
C ARG A 856 -10.99 -26.27 -47.87
N LEU A 857 -10.34 -26.82 -48.88
CA LEU A 857 -9.04 -27.49 -48.75
C LEU A 857 -7.98 -26.51 -48.24
N VAL A 858 -7.87 -25.34 -48.88
CA VAL A 858 -6.89 -24.29 -48.52
C VAL A 858 -7.17 -23.74 -47.11
N ILE A 859 -8.42 -23.50 -46.78
CA ILE A 859 -8.83 -23.03 -45.45
C ILE A 859 -8.47 -24.08 -44.39
N THR A 860 -8.72 -25.37 -44.64
CA THR A 860 -8.35 -26.44 -43.69
C THR A 860 -6.86 -26.61 -43.55
N GLU A 861 -6.04 -26.43 -44.60
CA GLU A 861 -4.58 -26.41 -44.50
C GLU A 861 -4.11 -25.24 -43.62
N GLY A 862 -4.63 -24.03 -43.84
CA GLY A 862 -4.34 -22.86 -43.00
C GLY A 862 -4.74 -23.04 -41.53
N THR A 863 -5.91 -23.61 -41.28
CA THR A 863 -6.42 -23.92 -39.92
C THR A 863 -5.54 -24.94 -39.23
N LEU A 864 -5.06 -25.98 -39.87
CA LEU A 864 -4.15 -26.99 -39.31
C LEU A 864 -2.78 -26.37 -38.92
N ILE A 865 -2.23 -25.51 -39.78
CA ILE A 865 -0.99 -24.78 -39.49
C ILE A 865 -1.24 -23.83 -38.30
N GLY A 866 -2.37 -23.15 -38.30
CA GLY A 866 -2.79 -22.25 -37.20
C GLY A 866 -2.96 -22.97 -35.87
N LEU A 867 -3.62 -24.12 -35.87
CA LEU A 867 -3.85 -24.92 -34.66
C LEU A 867 -2.55 -25.45 -34.06
N THR A 868 -1.70 -26.04 -34.89
CA THR A 868 -0.40 -26.57 -34.44
C THR A 868 0.51 -25.48 -33.90
N GLY A 869 0.60 -24.33 -34.61
CA GLY A 869 1.39 -23.19 -34.18
C GLY A 869 0.86 -22.56 -32.88
N SER A 870 -0.46 -22.34 -32.78
CA SER A 870 -1.06 -21.74 -31.59
C SER A 870 -0.94 -22.62 -30.36
N LEU A 871 -1.15 -23.94 -30.48
CA LEU A 871 -0.98 -24.89 -29.38
C LEU A 871 0.48 -24.95 -28.91
N ALA A 872 1.44 -25.06 -29.85
CA ALA A 872 2.86 -25.02 -29.53
C ALA A 872 3.25 -23.70 -28.83
N GLY A 873 2.73 -22.58 -29.32
CA GLY A 873 2.98 -21.26 -28.74
C GLY A 873 2.40 -21.11 -27.32
N ALA A 874 1.19 -21.58 -27.10
CA ALA A 874 0.58 -21.57 -25.77
C ALA A 874 1.36 -22.47 -24.79
N ALA A 875 1.77 -23.66 -25.20
CA ALA A 875 2.57 -24.57 -24.39
C ALA A 875 3.94 -23.95 -24.03
N LEU A 876 4.65 -23.37 -24.99
CA LEU A 876 5.91 -22.69 -24.75
C LEU A 876 5.75 -21.46 -23.87
N GLY A 877 4.68 -20.68 -24.07
CA GLY A 877 4.37 -19.51 -23.26
C GLY A 877 4.04 -19.86 -21.82
N LEU A 878 3.27 -20.92 -21.58
CA LEU A 878 2.97 -21.43 -20.24
C LEU A 878 4.22 -22.02 -19.57
N ALA A 879 5.07 -22.75 -20.29
CA ALA A 879 6.33 -23.27 -19.76
C ALA A 879 7.29 -22.14 -19.35
N ALA A 880 7.41 -21.11 -20.21
CA ALA A 880 8.18 -19.93 -19.86
C ALA A 880 7.59 -19.20 -18.65
N ALA A 881 6.27 -19.03 -18.59
CA ALA A 881 5.59 -18.42 -17.46
C ALA A 881 5.83 -19.19 -16.15
N ALA A 882 5.81 -20.53 -16.20
CA ALA A 882 6.07 -21.38 -15.03
C ALA A 882 7.50 -21.21 -14.49
N SER A 883 8.48 -21.01 -15.40
CA SER A 883 9.88 -20.78 -14.99
C SER A 883 10.11 -19.47 -14.23
N PHE A 884 9.22 -18.47 -14.42
CA PHE A 884 9.31 -17.15 -13.77
C PHE A 884 8.39 -17.00 -12.56
N ALA A 885 7.21 -17.62 -12.55
CA ALA A 885 6.14 -17.36 -11.59
C ALA A 885 5.94 -18.50 -10.57
N GLY A 886 6.57 -19.66 -10.75
CA GLY A 886 6.43 -20.82 -9.87
C GLY A 886 5.04 -21.47 -9.96
N GLN A 887 4.00 -20.86 -9.41
CA GLN A 887 2.61 -21.32 -9.54
C GLN A 887 1.83 -20.47 -10.53
N LEU A 888 1.19 -21.12 -11.51
CA LEU A 888 0.39 -20.44 -12.54
C LEU A 888 -1.05 -20.27 -12.07
N PRO A 889 -1.60 -19.05 -12.08
CA PRO A 889 -3.01 -18.81 -11.75
C PRO A 889 -3.93 -19.39 -12.83
N ALA A 890 -5.11 -19.91 -12.42
CA ALA A 890 -6.10 -20.51 -13.34
C ALA A 890 -6.51 -19.57 -14.49
N ALA A 891 -6.53 -18.27 -14.25
CA ALA A 891 -6.81 -17.24 -15.27
C ALA A 891 -5.81 -17.28 -16.44
N LEU A 892 -4.55 -17.67 -16.23
CA LEU A 892 -3.55 -17.74 -17.29
C LEU A 892 -3.83 -18.84 -18.29
N TYR A 893 -4.36 -19.98 -17.83
CA TYR A 893 -4.79 -21.08 -18.73
C TYR A 893 -5.96 -20.66 -19.61
N LEU A 894 -6.91 -19.87 -19.07
CA LEU A 894 -8.00 -19.30 -19.85
C LEU A 894 -7.52 -18.32 -20.91
N ILE A 895 -6.53 -17.50 -20.59
CA ILE A 895 -5.95 -16.55 -21.57
C ILE A 895 -5.15 -17.30 -22.63
N ALA A 896 -4.41 -18.33 -22.25
CA ALA A 896 -3.71 -19.18 -23.20
C ALA A 896 -4.69 -19.87 -24.16
N ALA A 897 -5.82 -20.38 -23.66
CA ALA A 897 -6.89 -20.95 -24.47
C ALA A 897 -7.52 -19.90 -25.43
N ALA A 898 -7.78 -18.67 -24.92
CA ALA A 898 -8.25 -17.56 -25.74
C ALA A 898 -7.22 -17.15 -26.83
N ALA A 899 -5.94 -17.16 -26.50
CA ALA A 899 -4.86 -16.89 -27.48
C ALA A 899 -4.80 -17.97 -28.56
N VAL A 900 -4.98 -19.25 -28.23
CA VAL A 900 -5.09 -20.35 -29.21
C VAL A 900 -6.30 -20.16 -30.12
N THR A 901 -7.48 -19.90 -29.56
CA THR A 901 -8.69 -19.68 -30.36
C THR A 901 -8.56 -18.47 -31.28
N THR A 902 -8.00 -17.37 -30.80
CA THR A 902 -7.72 -16.16 -31.60
C THR A 902 -6.71 -16.47 -32.71
N GLY A 903 -5.64 -17.18 -32.43
CA GLY A 903 -4.63 -17.58 -33.41
C GLY A 903 -5.23 -18.45 -34.53
N VAL A 904 -6.10 -19.41 -34.18
CA VAL A 904 -6.80 -20.26 -35.14
C VAL A 904 -7.81 -19.46 -35.99
N LEU A 905 -8.61 -18.59 -35.39
CA LEU A 905 -9.57 -17.74 -36.10
C LEU A 905 -8.88 -16.81 -37.10
N VAL A 906 -7.80 -16.19 -36.67
CA VAL A 906 -7.05 -15.26 -37.47
C VAL A 906 -6.37 -15.98 -38.66
N THR A 907 -5.77 -17.15 -38.45
CA THR A 907 -5.15 -17.93 -39.54
C THR A 907 -6.18 -18.48 -40.47
N THR A 908 -7.33 -18.91 -40.01
CA THR A 908 -8.48 -19.31 -40.85
C THR A 908 -8.95 -18.13 -41.69
N GLY A 909 -9.09 -16.95 -41.10
CA GLY A 909 -9.45 -15.70 -41.78
C GLY A 909 -8.40 -15.28 -42.84
N SER A 910 -7.12 -15.37 -42.52
CA SER A 910 -6.03 -15.05 -43.44
C SER A 910 -5.97 -15.99 -44.65
N ALA A 911 -6.40 -17.25 -44.48
CA ALA A 911 -6.50 -18.23 -45.57
C ALA A 911 -7.65 -17.93 -46.58
N LEU A 912 -8.64 -17.11 -46.16
CA LEU A 912 -9.75 -16.73 -47.05
C LEU A 912 -9.29 -15.88 -48.26
N LEU A 913 -8.32 -14.96 -48.05
CA LEU A 913 -7.81 -14.10 -49.12
C LEU A 913 -7.14 -14.92 -50.26
N PRO A 914 -6.19 -15.84 -49.93
CA PRO A 914 -5.65 -16.74 -50.93
C PRO A 914 -6.68 -17.69 -51.55
N ALA A 915 -7.66 -18.15 -50.76
CA ALA A 915 -8.74 -19.00 -51.29
C ALA A 915 -9.64 -18.26 -52.29
N GLN A 916 -9.87 -16.95 -52.10
CA GLN A 916 -10.56 -16.13 -53.09
C GLN A 916 -9.74 -15.90 -54.36
N ALA A 917 -8.42 -15.79 -54.26
CA ALA A 917 -7.53 -15.65 -55.41
C ALA A 917 -7.57 -16.89 -56.34
N LEU A 918 -7.90 -18.07 -55.84
CA LEU A 918 -8.12 -19.29 -56.64
C LEU A 918 -9.23 -19.14 -57.68
N ARG A 919 -10.22 -18.27 -57.46
CA ARG A 919 -11.31 -18.01 -58.41
C ARG A 919 -10.82 -17.36 -59.73
N HIS A 920 -9.73 -16.66 -59.68
CA HIS A 920 -9.16 -15.92 -60.82
C HIS A 920 -7.99 -16.64 -61.48
N LEU A 921 -7.69 -17.92 -61.13
CA LEU A 921 -6.64 -18.68 -61.82
C LEU A 921 -7.10 -19.17 -63.20
N PRO A 922 -6.42 -18.80 -64.30
CA PRO A 922 -6.73 -19.27 -65.67
C PRO A 922 -6.29 -20.72 -65.82
N ALA A 923 -7.17 -21.67 -65.50
CA ALA A 923 -6.85 -23.09 -65.54
C ALA A 923 -6.35 -23.57 -66.94
N ALA A 924 -6.89 -23.00 -68.00
CA ALA A 924 -6.49 -23.35 -69.35
C ALA A 924 -5.04 -22.91 -69.69
N HIS A 925 -4.59 -21.80 -69.12
CA HIS A 925 -3.22 -21.30 -69.37
C HIS A 925 -2.17 -22.07 -68.54
N LEU A 926 -2.53 -22.55 -67.38
CA LEU A 926 -1.67 -23.29 -66.44
C LEU A 926 -1.44 -24.76 -66.96
N LEU A 927 -2.44 -25.33 -67.63
CA LEU A 927 -2.34 -26.66 -68.22
C LEU A 927 -1.62 -26.66 -69.56
N ALA A 928 -1.50 -25.49 -70.22
CA ALA A 928 -0.77 -25.34 -71.52
C ALA A 928 0.72 -25.04 -71.27
N GLU A 929 1.19 -24.69 -70.09
CA GLU A 929 2.60 -24.41 -69.75
C GLU A 929 3.39 -25.68 -69.30
N GLU A 930 2.72 -26.88 -69.13
CA GLU A 930 3.39 -28.14 -68.94
C GLU A 930 3.74 -28.77 -70.28
#